data_0fd1fad3e904a14a015f745d16c9e351
#
_entry.id   0fd1fad3e904a14a015f745d16c9e351
#
_cell.length_a   1.000
_cell.length_b   1.000
_cell.length_c   1.000
_cell.angle_alpha   90.00
_cell.angle_beta   90.00
_cell.angle_gamma   90.00
#
_symmetry.space_group_name_H-M   'P 1'
#
loop_
_entity.id
_entity.type
_entity.pdbx_description
1 polymer ?
#
loop_
_entity_poly.entity_id
_entity_poly.type
_entity_poly.pdbx_seq_one_letter_code
_entity_poly.pdbx_strand_id
1 'polypeptide(L)'
;MAVPSSSAPSCHSSSRPTSRIASLLPSVTDICISLGLADNLVAVTHECDLSAILKHRSQNNTEKVYVVTKSGLSTSLTQKEIDDAVKSQSSGGGSIGSLSLYPILEEEFKASNPTIVLTQTLCHVCAPSPDDVVAMISACSLDPSIEIHPFEPATLMDVVETFVIVAKICKVPERGEVMKRDFMEKLNQLKAICNIDSNNTENPSARTSTTRTRSGRKKRKQRKPKVLLLEWIEPPYDGGHWIPEMIEWINCEAVKVGNTSIKSKQVTWDDIYDVDPDVILVACCGFDLQRNVKDALDQAHKLRPLRAARENRIYACNGDLNFARPGPNVLGGIAVVAKCAFQNDVRVMKALDGLEFLKDEGISMEWERVDIRLAKRQEQNTRGCDIGDIEDAPADYLSAHKEACRAEELTYIDPETGMQVFTEVAHKKRGKCCGAGCRHCPYSHENVKDKAGKIQQPAFLFEGTAISDSERYKYPLMTLSEAKSKDDAKFLVLFFSGGKDSFLAIRATIKKYSENNAANLCLILLTTFDVKSRIVAHQEIGIDTITRQATHLNIPLLGVPLHRGSSETYVERISSALDVVAKRVELSDKTEITSLIFGDLHLDHIRNWRDEELGKLGIALEYPLWKVPYSELFADLQRSAIEINVSASTKDFVKCGEAYNESLLERARREGYDAFGENGEFHTVVKVWSVPRERALGLN
;
A
#
# COMPACT_ATOMS: atom_id res chain seq x y z
N MET A 1 58.99 -31.17 12.66
CA MET A 1 58.55 -30.48 13.89
C MET A 1 57.11 -30.03 13.66
N ALA A 2 56.16 -30.74 14.26
CA ALA A 2 54.73 -30.49 14.13
C ALA A 2 54.32 -29.48 15.19
N VAL A 3 53.53 -28.47 14.80
CA VAL A 3 52.90 -27.47 15.71
C VAL A 3 51.53 -28.03 16.13
N PRO A 4 51.16 -28.05 17.40
CA PRO A 4 49.87 -28.61 17.83
C PRO A 4 48.74 -27.61 17.61
N SER A 5 47.63 -28.10 17.08
CA SER A 5 46.36 -27.44 16.97
C SER A 5 45.74 -27.22 18.36
N SER A 6 45.50 -25.97 18.73
CA SER A 6 44.74 -25.61 19.92
C SER A 6 43.25 -25.72 19.64
N SER A 7 42.63 -26.70 20.26
CA SER A 7 41.16 -26.83 20.33
C SER A 7 40.59 -25.71 21.21
N ALA A 8 39.64 -24.93 20.64
CA ALA A 8 38.81 -24.00 21.40
C ALA A 8 37.82 -24.77 22.30
N PRO A 9 37.57 -24.32 23.53
CA PRO A 9 36.62 -24.98 24.40
C PRO A 9 35.18 -24.63 23.98
N SER A 10 34.38 -25.67 23.71
CA SER A 10 32.95 -25.59 23.59
C SER A 10 32.30 -25.33 24.94
N CYS A 11 31.89 -24.10 25.21
CA CYS A 11 31.03 -23.79 26.35
C CYS A 11 29.59 -23.61 25.84
N HIS A 12 28.85 -24.69 25.76
CA HIS A 12 27.39 -24.64 25.76
C HIS A 12 26.89 -24.74 27.19
N SER A 13 26.79 -23.60 27.89
CA SER A 13 25.91 -23.46 29.05
C SER A 13 24.73 -22.59 28.62
N SER A 14 23.53 -23.16 28.59
CA SER A 14 22.27 -22.41 28.45
C SER A 14 22.02 -21.62 29.74
N SER A 15 22.74 -20.51 29.92
CA SER A 15 22.45 -19.54 30.97
C SER A 15 21.34 -18.62 30.46
N ARG A 16 20.23 -18.53 31.22
CA ARG A 16 19.20 -17.49 31.02
C ARG A 16 19.89 -16.13 30.85
N PRO A 17 19.40 -15.27 29.94
CA PRO A 17 19.96 -13.95 29.76
C PRO A 17 19.97 -13.19 31.11
N THR A 18 21.09 -12.55 31.44
CA THR A 18 21.31 -11.86 32.71
C THR A 18 20.43 -10.61 32.88
N SER A 19 19.84 -10.08 31.81
CA SER A 19 18.91 -8.94 31.82
C SER A 19 17.60 -9.32 31.14
N ARG A 20 16.49 -9.06 31.81
CA ARG A 20 15.10 -9.28 31.32
C ARG A 20 14.47 -7.92 31.07
N ILE A 21 14.28 -7.56 29.81
CA ILE A 21 13.88 -6.22 29.38
C ILE A 21 12.39 -6.20 29.10
N ALA A 22 11.64 -5.31 29.79
CA ALA A 22 10.33 -4.87 29.41
C ALA A 22 10.45 -3.54 28.65
N SER A 23 10.15 -3.54 27.36
CA SER A 23 10.15 -2.33 26.53
C SER A 23 8.73 -1.82 26.35
N LEU A 24 8.40 -0.70 26.97
CA LEU A 24 7.08 -0.07 26.89
C LEU A 24 7.02 1.02 25.80
N LEU A 25 7.98 1.01 24.88
CA LEU A 25 8.09 1.91 23.73
C LEU A 25 8.45 1.13 22.48
N PRO A 26 7.67 1.21 21.38
CA PRO A 26 8.04 0.58 20.11
C PRO A 26 9.42 0.99 19.60
N SER A 27 9.76 2.27 19.67
CA SER A 27 11.09 2.79 19.25
C SER A 27 12.26 2.16 20.01
N VAL A 28 12.11 1.97 21.32
CA VAL A 28 13.15 1.33 22.15
C VAL A 28 13.20 -0.17 21.91
N THR A 29 12.08 -0.79 21.59
CA THR A 29 12.04 -2.18 21.11
C THR A 29 12.88 -2.35 19.84
N ASP A 30 12.72 -1.45 18.85
CA ASP A 30 13.48 -1.43 17.61
C ASP A 30 14.99 -1.22 17.87
N ILE A 31 15.33 -0.35 18.81
CA ILE A 31 16.72 -0.17 19.27
C ILE A 31 17.27 -1.45 19.88
N CYS A 32 16.54 -2.12 20.77
CA CYS A 32 16.94 -3.39 21.37
C CYS A 32 17.16 -4.48 20.32
N ILE A 33 16.29 -4.60 19.32
CA ILE A 33 16.47 -5.52 18.20
C ILE A 33 17.77 -5.20 17.45
N SER A 34 17.97 -3.94 17.10
CA SER A 34 19.17 -3.48 16.36
C SER A 34 20.48 -3.66 17.16
N LEU A 35 20.40 -3.62 18.47
CA LEU A 35 21.52 -3.92 19.37
C LEU A 35 21.74 -5.43 19.56
N GLY A 36 20.95 -6.31 18.94
CA GLY A 36 21.02 -7.76 19.10
C GLY A 36 20.58 -8.24 20.49
N LEU A 37 19.58 -7.56 21.08
CA LEU A 37 19.01 -7.86 22.40
C LEU A 37 17.62 -8.50 22.32
N ALA A 38 17.23 -9.02 21.16
CA ALA A 38 15.92 -9.66 20.96
C ALA A 38 15.69 -10.82 21.96
N ASP A 39 16.73 -11.55 22.33
CA ASP A 39 16.68 -12.63 23.33
C ASP A 39 16.39 -12.15 24.75
N ASN A 40 16.65 -10.87 25.04
CA ASN A 40 16.47 -10.28 26.36
C ASN A 40 15.08 -9.65 26.54
N LEU A 41 14.33 -9.42 25.43
CA LEU A 41 12.99 -8.84 25.47
C LEU A 41 12.00 -9.86 26.03
N VAL A 42 11.39 -9.57 27.18
CA VAL A 42 10.41 -10.42 27.85
C VAL A 42 9.00 -9.80 27.84
N ALA A 43 8.91 -8.50 27.73
CA ALA A 43 7.66 -7.76 27.65
C ALA A 43 7.76 -6.60 26.66
N VAL A 44 6.67 -6.36 25.90
CA VAL A 44 6.57 -5.29 24.91
C VAL A 44 5.15 -4.73 24.87
N THR A 45 4.94 -3.60 24.16
CA THR A 45 3.60 -3.04 23.96
C THR A 45 2.87 -3.75 22.81
N HIS A 46 1.55 -3.54 22.73
CA HIS A 46 0.72 -4.05 21.64
C HIS A 46 1.05 -3.40 20.26
N GLU A 47 1.79 -2.30 20.25
CA GLU A 47 2.26 -1.62 19.03
C GLU A 47 3.64 -2.10 18.55
N CYS A 48 4.31 -2.98 19.29
CA CYS A 48 5.59 -3.55 18.90
C CYS A 48 5.40 -4.68 17.89
N ASP A 49 6.29 -4.77 16.91
CA ASP A 49 6.30 -5.87 15.95
C ASP A 49 6.89 -7.14 16.56
N LEU A 50 5.99 -8.02 17.05
CA LEU A 50 6.38 -9.32 17.58
C LEU A 50 7.09 -10.20 16.54
N SER A 51 6.74 -10.08 15.26
CA SER A 51 7.35 -10.88 14.20
C SER A 51 8.81 -10.52 14.00
N ALA A 52 9.12 -9.23 14.05
CA ALA A 52 10.50 -8.73 14.01
C ALA A 52 11.31 -9.21 15.22
N ILE A 53 10.73 -9.18 16.43
CA ILE A 53 11.40 -9.69 17.63
C ILE A 53 11.72 -11.18 17.46
N LEU A 54 10.75 -11.99 17.08
CA LEU A 54 10.90 -13.44 16.94
C LEU A 54 11.90 -13.80 15.83
N LYS A 55 11.93 -13.06 14.74
CA LYS A 55 12.89 -13.23 13.64
C LYS A 55 14.35 -13.05 14.08
N HIS A 56 14.60 -12.13 15.03
CA HIS A 56 15.95 -11.79 15.51
C HIS A 56 16.36 -12.56 16.77
N ARG A 57 15.49 -13.42 17.30
CA ARG A 57 15.80 -14.30 18.42
C ARG A 57 16.64 -15.49 18.03
N SER A 58 17.46 -15.98 18.98
CA SER A 58 18.17 -17.24 18.85
C SER A 58 17.19 -18.41 18.71
N GLN A 59 17.48 -19.35 17.82
CA GLN A 59 16.61 -20.54 17.57
C GLN A 59 16.35 -21.38 18.83
N ASN A 60 17.23 -21.32 19.83
CA ASN A 60 17.12 -22.04 21.08
C ASN A 60 16.36 -21.25 22.17
N ASN A 61 15.99 -19.99 21.93
CA ASN A 61 15.25 -19.20 22.90
C ASN A 61 13.75 -19.45 22.77
N THR A 62 13.21 -20.26 23.66
CA THR A 62 11.78 -20.61 23.75
C THR A 62 11.01 -19.74 24.73
N GLU A 63 11.64 -18.74 25.34
CA GLU A 63 11.00 -17.88 26.32
C GLU A 63 9.90 -17.02 25.66
N LYS A 64 8.73 -16.94 26.28
CA LYS A 64 7.60 -16.16 25.77
C LYS A 64 7.90 -14.67 25.90
N VAL A 65 7.54 -13.87 24.87
CA VAL A 65 7.43 -12.42 24.96
C VAL A 65 5.97 -12.08 25.27
N TYR A 66 5.76 -11.29 26.32
CA TYR A 66 4.42 -10.89 26.75
C TYR A 66 4.06 -9.52 26.15
N VAL A 67 2.87 -9.41 25.57
CA VAL A 67 2.29 -8.11 25.21
C VAL A 67 1.59 -7.59 26.46
N VAL A 68 2.17 -6.55 27.06
CA VAL A 68 1.78 -6.08 28.41
C VAL A 68 0.93 -4.80 28.38
N THR A 69 0.51 -4.32 27.21
CA THR A 69 -0.40 -3.17 27.07
C THR A 69 -1.51 -3.50 26.08
N LYS A 70 -2.57 -2.70 26.13
CA LYS A 70 -3.66 -2.73 25.13
C LYS A 70 -4.07 -1.31 24.78
N SER A 71 -4.66 -1.09 23.61
CA SER A 71 -5.28 0.18 23.27
C SER A 71 -6.57 0.38 24.06
N GLY A 72 -6.72 1.53 24.70
CA GLY A 72 -7.96 1.97 25.31
C GLY A 72 -8.88 2.73 24.35
N LEU A 73 -8.41 3.04 23.14
CA LEU A 73 -9.15 3.79 22.12
C LEU A 73 -9.66 2.87 21.01
N SER A 74 -10.85 3.17 20.51
CA SER A 74 -11.38 2.49 19.32
C SER A 74 -10.67 2.99 18.07
N THR A 75 -10.31 2.09 17.17
CA THR A 75 -9.71 2.41 15.86
C THR A 75 -10.67 3.16 14.93
N SER A 76 -11.96 3.22 15.24
CA SER A 76 -12.98 3.91 14.44
C SER A 76 -13.12 5.39 14.75
N LEU A 77 -12.49 5.90 15.83
CA LEU A 77 -12.59 7.29 16.22
C LEU A 77 -11.93 8.22 15.19
N THR A 78 -12.55 9.39 14.98
CA THR A 78 -11.96 10.49 14.21
C THR A 78 -10.83 11.16 15.00
N GLN A 79 -9.95 11.88 14.30
CA GLN A 79 -8.87 12.63 14.96
C GLN A 79 -9.38 13.61 16.01
N LYS A 80 -10.49 14.29 15.71
CA LYS A 80 -11.12 15.22 16.65
C LYS A 80 -11.63 14.52 17.91
N GLU A 81 -12.29 13.38 17.77
CA GLU A 81 -12.79 12.60 18.92
C GLU A 81 -11.63 12.08 19.80
N ILE A 82 -10.50 11.70 19.19
CA ILE A 82 -9.29 11.29 19.92
C ILE A 82 -8.70 12.51 20.67
N ASP A 83 -8.56 13.66 20.00
CA ASP A 83 -8.04 14.90 20.61
C ASP A 83 -8.93 15.38 21.78
N ASP A 84 -10.25 15.33 21.60
CA ASP A 84 -11.22 15.69 22.65
C ASP A 84 -11.14 14.71 23.84
N ALA A 85 -10.96 13.39 23.60
CA ALA A 85 -10.78 12.40 24.65
C ALA A 85 -9.48 12.64 25.45
N VAL A 86 -8.38 12.93 24.76
CA VAL A 86 -7.08 13.26 25.37
C VAL A 86 -7.17 14.51 26.26
N LYS A 87 -7.78 15.59 25.74
CA LYS A 87 -7.94 16.86 26.48
C LYS A 87 -8.84 16.73 27.70
N SER A 88 -9.91 15.93 27.60
CA SER A 88 -10.82 15.68 28.72
C SER A 88 -10.14 14.96 29.88
N GLN A 89 -9.23 14.03 29.60
CA GLN A 89 -8.43 13.32 30.60
C GLN A 89 -7.39 14.23 31.26
N SER A 90 -6.78 15.14 30.48
CA SER A 90 -5.77 16.08 31.00
C SER A 90 -6.36 17.19 31.89
N SER A 91 -7.66 17.48 31.78
CA SER A 91 -8.36 18.57 32.50
C SER A 91 -8.97 18.15 33.83
N GLY A 92 -9.09 16.85 34.10
CA GLY A 92 -9.65 16.28 35.31
C GLY A 92 -8.61 16.15 36.42
N GLY A 93 -8.39 17.21 37.16
CA GLY A 93 -7.61 17.16 38.40
C GLY A 93 -8.38 16.34 39.47
N GLY A 94 -8.01 15.06 39.61
CA GLY A 94 -8.60 14.31 40.72
C GLY A 94 -8.34 12.81 40.64
N SER A 95 -7.70 12.31 41.68
CA SER A 95 -7.70 10.94 42.19
C SER A 95 -6.96 9.85 41.36
N ILE A 96 -6.06 9.21 42.04
CA ILE A 96 -5.46 7.91 41.76
C ILE A 96 -6.49 7.00 41.08
N GLY A 97 -6.37 6.82 39.73
CA GLY A 97 -7.29 6.01 38.93
C GLY A 97 -7.56 6.52 37.51
N SER A 98 -6.83 7.52 37.02
CA SER A 98 -6.90 7.95 35.60
C SER A 98 -6.41 6.80 34.72
N LEU A 99 -7.35 6.13 34.05
CA LEU A 99 -7.04 5.10 33.07
C LEU A 99 -6.14 5.70 31.98
N SER A 100 -4.86 5.30 31.98
CA SER A 100 -3.95 5.53 30.85
C SER A 100 -4.65 5.05 29.57
N LEU A 101 -4.47 5.79 28.47
CA LEU A 101 -4.97 5.35 27.14
C LEU A 101 -4.38 3.98 26.73
N TYR A 102 -3.28 3.62 27.33
CA TYR A 102 -2.60 2.34 27.14
C TYR A 102 -2.35 1.63 28.49
N PRO A 103 -3.40 1.09 29.11
CA PRO A 103 -3.27 0.43 30.40
C PRO A 103 -2.34 -0.77 30.33
N ILE A 104 -1.51 -0.92 31.39
CA ILE A 104 -0.65 -2.08 31.56
C ILE A 104 -1.52 -3.26 32.01
N LEU A 105 -1.31 -4.44 31.38
CA LEU A 105 -1.99 -5.70 31.71
C LEU A 105 -1.25 -6.37 32.87
N GLU A 106 -1.89 -6.44 34.04
CA GLU A 106 -1.26 -6.88 35.29
C GLU A 106 -0.72 -8.30 35.23
N GLU A 107 -1.51 -9.26 34.74
CA GLU A 107 -1.13 -10.66 34.69
C GLU A 107 0.04 -10.90 33.74
N GLU A 108 0.03 -10.29 32.57
CA GLU A 108 1.09 -10.38 31.55
C GLU A 108 2.37 -9.71 32.04
N PHE A 109 2.26 -8.53 32.67
CA PHE A 109 3.42 -7.82 33.20
C PHE A 109 4.07 -8.61 34.33
N LYS A 110 3.27 -9.14 35.26
CA LYS A 110 3.74 -10.01 36.34
C LYS A 110 4.42 -11.28 35.81
N ALA A 111 3.80 -11.94 34.82
CA ALA A 111 4.34 -13.14 34.22
C ALA A 111 5.66 -12.88 33.47
N SER A 112 5.85 -11.68 32.92
CA SER A 112 7.08 -11.29 32.22
C SER A 112 8.28 -11.16 33.16
N ASN A 113 8.06 -10.85 34.45
CA ASN A 113 9.08 -10.72 35.51
C ASN A 113 10.35 -10.00 35.03
N PRO A 114 10.27 -8.71 34.63
CA PRO A 114 11.40 -7.97 34.11
C PRO A 114 12.41 -7.60 35.20
N THR A 115 13.66 -7.33 34.80
CA THR A 115 14.68 -6.71 35.66
C THR A 115 14.95 -5.25 35.26
N ILE A 116 14.61 -4.88 34.03
CA ILE A 116 14.75 -3.54 33.47
C ILE A 116 13.45 -3.20 32.77
N VAL A 117 12.92 -2.00 33.01
CA VAL A 117 11.76 -1.43 32.30
C VAL A 117 12.20 -0.15 31.59
N LEU A 118 12.00 -0.11 30.28
CA LEU A 118 12.29 1.03 29.41
C LEU A 118 10.95 1.70 29.04
N THR A 119 10.78 2.96 29.44
CA THR A 119 9.53 3.73 29.29
C THR A 119 9.81 5.16 28.84
N GLN A 120 8.81 6.08 28.90
CA GLN A 120 8.96 7.47 28.50
C GLN A 120 8.32 8.45 29.48
N THR A 121 8.75 9.73 29.37
CA THR A 121 8.08 10.88 30.00
C THR A 121 7.57 11.90 28.97
N LEU A 122 7.81 11.67 27.69
CA LEU A 122 7.55 12.62 26.60
C LEU A 122 6.05 12.94 26.44
N CYS A 123 5.19 11.94 26.54
CA CYS A 123 3.77 12.06 26.32
C CYS A 123 3.02 11.11 27.28
N HIS A 124 2.19 11.66 28.16
CA HIS A 124 1.35 10.86 29.05
C HIS A 124 0.23 10.10 28.32
N VAL A 125 0.09 10.35 27.02
CA VAL A 125 -0.98 9.80 26.18
C VAL A 125 -0.52 8.55 25.41
N CYS A 126 0.75 8.55 24.97
CA CYS A 126 1.21 7.58 23.97
C CYS A 126 1.88 6.32 24.54
N ALA A 127 2.26 6.31 25.83
CA ALA A 127 2.82 5.13 26.51
C ALA A 127 2.68 5.28 28.04
N PRO A 128 2.78 4.18 28.81
CA PRO A 128 2.76 4.20 30.27
C PRO A 128 3.88 5.09 30.83
N SER A 129 3.55 5.90 31.80
CA SER A 129 4.51 6.76 32.51
C SER A 129 5.36 5.95 33.52
N PRO A 130 6.49 6.49 34.01
CA PRO A 130 7.23 5.87 35.11
C PRO A 130 6.38 5.62 36.35
N ASP A 131 5.45 6.52 36.68
CA ASP A 131 4.56 6.39 37.84
C ASP A 131 3.60 5.22 37.66
N ASP A 132 3.05 5.00 36.43
CA ASP A 132 2.22 3.85 36.11
C ASP A 132 2.99 2.55 36.28
N VAL A 133 4.28 2.53 35.88
CA VAL A 133 5.16 1.36 36.02
C VAL A 133 5.44 1.07 37.50
N VAL A 134 5.75 2.10 38.32
CA VAL A 134 5.97 1.96 39.77
C VAL A 134 4.71 1.40 40.45
N ALA A 135 3.55 1.95 40.12
CA ALA A 135 2.27 1.46 40.62
C ALA A 135 2.04 -0.01 40.26
N MET A 136 2.34 -0.39 39.00
CA MET A 136 2.20 -1.76 38.50
C MET A 136 3.17 -2.75 39.18
N ILE A 137 4.44 -2.38 39.38
CA ILE A 137 5.42 -3.20 40.13
C ILE A 137 4.90 -3.47 41.53
N SER A 138 4.34 -2.45 42.21
CA SER A 138 3.77 -2.58 43.55
C SER A 138 2.53 -3.48 43.55
N ALA A 139 1.60 -3.30 42.60
CA ALA A 139 0.38 -4.10 42.48
C ALA A 139 0.70 -5.58 42.21
N CYS A 140 1.65 -5.86 41.36
CA CYS A 140 2.10 -7.22 41.03
C CYS A 140 2.96 -7.87 42.12
N SER A 141 3.34 -7.15 43.17
CA SER A 141 4.28 -7.61 44.21
C SER A 141 5.62 -8.10 43.61
N LEU A 142 6.11 -7.40 42.59
CA LEU A 142 7.41 -7.65 41.97
C LEU A 142 8.55 -7.04 42.79
N ASP A 143 9.78 -7.42 42.46
CA ASP A 143 10.98 -6.90 43.11
C ASP A 143 11.08 -5.37 42.97
N PRO A 144 11.09 -4.59 44.05
CA PRO A 144 11.24 -3.14 43.99
C PRO A 144 12.60 -2.65 43.46
N SER A 145 13.57 -3.53 43.28
CA SER A 145 14.88 -3.24 42.67
C SER A 145 14.87 -3.23 41.14
N ILE A 146 13.72 -3.43 40.49
CA ILE A 146 13.56 -3.32 39.04
C ILE A 146 13.99 -1.93 38.59
N GLU A 147 14.92 -1.85 37.66
CA GLU A 147 15.42 -0.58 37.13
C GLU A 147 14.40 0.01 36.11
N ILE A 148 13.97 1.26 36.32
CA ILE A 148 13.03 1.97 35.44
C ILE A 148 13.80 3.10 34.76
N HIS A 149 13.84 3.11 33.42
CA HIS A 149 14.56 4.08 32.62
C HIS A 149 13.61 4.80 31.66
N PRO A 150 13.26 6.07 31.92
CA PRO A 150 12.47 6.88 31.00
C PRO A 150 13.33 7.55 29.92
N PHE A 151 12.77 7.74 28.74
CA PHE A 151 13.40 8.42 27.60
C PHE A 151 12.54 9.61 27.16
N GLU A 152 13.20 10.72 26.81
CA GLU A 152 12.55 11.94 26.31
C GLU A 152 13.45 12.61 25.25
N PRO A 153 13.69 11.99 24.08
CA PRO A 153 14.48 12.63 23.04
C PRO A 153 13.72 13.85 22.47
N ALA A 154 14.34 15.02 22.50
CA ALA A 154 13.77 16.27 22.01
C ALA A 154 14.30 16.66 20.63
N THR A 155 15.49 16.21 20.26
CA THR A 155 16.17 16.54 19.00
C THR A 155 16.56 15.28 18.24
N LEU A 156 16.93 15.43 16.97
CA LEU A 156 17.47 14.32 16.17
C LEU A 156 18.72 13.71 16.79
N MET A 157 19.55 14.55 17.41
CA MET A 157 20.76 14.06 18.08
C MET A 157 20.43 13.31 19.38
N ASP A 158 19.39 13.70 20.12
CA ASP A 158 18.93 12.94 21.30
C ASP A 158 18.42 11.53 20.89
N VAL A 159 17.76 11.42 19.73
CA VAL A 159 17.37 10.12 19.19
C VAL A 159 18.61 9.24 18.97
N VAL A 160 19.67 9.78 18.40
CA VAL A 160 20.92 9.05 18.17
C VAL A 160 21.62 8.69 19.47
N GLU A 161 21.63 9.61 20.47
CA GLU A 161 22.20 9.32 21.80
C GLU A 161 21.41 8.25 22.56
N THR A 162 20.11 8.14 22.33
CA THR A 162 19.27 7.07 22.93
C THR A 162 19.82 5.67 22.61
N PHE A 163 20.41 5.46 21.42
CA PHE A 163 21.04 4.17 21.07
C PHE A 163 22.17 3.79 22.05
N VAL A 164 23.00 4.78 22.37
CA VAL A 164 24.14 4.60 23.30
C VAL A 164 23.65 4.43 24.74
N ILE A 165 22.62 5.18 25.13
CA ILE A 165 22.04 5.12 26.49
C ILE A 165 21.39 3.74 26.72
N VAL A 166 20.55 3.26 25.78
CA VAL A 166 19.93 1.93 25.87
C VAL A 166 21.01 0.84 25.92
N ALA A 167 22.04 0.93 25.07
CA ALA A 167 23.13 -0.02 25.05
C ALA A 167 23.90 -0.06 26.40
N LYS A 168 24.14 1.09 27.04
CA LYS A 168 24.77 1.16 28.36
C LYS A 168 23.91 0.54 29.45
N ILE A 169 22.60 0.84 29.49
CA ILE A 169 21.64 0.27 30.43
C ILE A 169 21.62 -1.27 30.28
N CYS A 170 21.58 -1.74 29.03
CA CYS A 170 21.55 -3.17 28.72
C CYS A 170 22.93 -3.86 28.73
N LYS A 171 23.99 -3.17 29.19
CA LYS A 171 25.36 -3.69 29.36
C LYS A 171 26.07 -4.15 28.07
N VAL A 172 25.75 -3.48 26.95
CA VAL A 172 26.40 -3.69 25.64
C VAL A 172 26.88 -2.36 25.00
N PRO A 173 27.65 -1.51 25.71
CA PRO A 173 27.95 -0.14 25.31
C PRO A 173 28.64 -0.04 23.94
N GLU A 174 29.52 -0.98 23.58
CA GLU A 174 30.25 -0.96 22.31
C GLU A 174 29.27 -1.09 21.11
N ARG A 175 28.19 -1.87 21.26
CA ARG A 175 27.16 -2.02 20.21
C ARG A 175 26.42 -0.72 19.97
N GLY A 176 26.15 0.04 21.03
CA GLY A 176 25.53 1.38 20.93
C GLY A 176 26.39 2.38 20.15
N GLU A 177 27.69 2.40 20.41
CA GLU A 177 28.63 3.29 19.70
C GLU A 177 28.77 2.89 18.20
N VAL A 178 28.76 1.60 17.92
CA VAL A 178 28.75 1.11 16.51
C VAL A 178 27.45 1.55 15.81
N MET A 179 26.29 1.34 16.43
CA MET A 179 24.99 1.72 15.89
C MET A 179 24.88 3.22 15.64
N LYS A 180 25.35 4.06 16.60
CA LYS A 180 25.41 5.51 16.44
C LYS A 180 26.26 5.92 15.24
N ARG A 181 27.45 5.34 15.10
CA ARG A 181 28.38 5.66 14.01
C ARG A 181 27.78 5.30 12.64
N ASP A 182 27.20 4.10 12.51
CA ASP A 182 26.55 3.62 11.30
C ASP A 182 25.35 4.51 10.92
N PHE A 183 24.53 4.86 11.89
CA PHE A 183 23.40 5.77 11.69
C PHE A 183 23.85 7.13 11.19
N MET A 184 24.89 7.72 11.81
CA MET A 184 25.42 9.02 11.43
C MET A 184 26.06 9.00 10.03
N GLU A 185 26.68 7.90 9.64
CA GLU A 185 27.21 7.74 8.30
C GLU A 185 26.07 7.75 7.26
N LYS A 186 25.01 6.96 7.45
CA LYS A 186 23.82 6.91 6.59
C LYS A 186 23.12 8.28 6.52
N LEU A 187 22.99 8.94 7.66
CA LEU A 187 22.42 10.29 7.75
C LEU A 187 23.21 11.32 6.93
N ASN A 188 24.55 11.26 6.99
CA ASN A 188 25.42 12.12 6.20
C ASN A 188 25.37 11.80 4.69
N GLN A 189 25.14 10.56 4.29
CA GLN A 189 24.93 10.19 2.89
C GLN A 189 23.66 10.85 2.35
N LEU A 190 22.53 10.81 3.10
CA LEU A 190 21.29 11.50 2.73
C LEU A 190 21.51 13.02 2.58
N LYS A 191 22.22 13.62 3.54
CA LYS A 191 22.57 15.05 3.49
C LYS A 191 23.39 15.42 2.25
N ALA A 192 24.40 14.62 1.92
CA ALA A 192 25.25 14.86 0.77
C ALA A 192 24.46 14.82 -0.55
N ILE A 193 23.56 13.85 -0.70
CA ILE A 193 22.69 13.72 -1.88
C ILE A 193 21.78 14.95 -2.05
N CYS A 194 21.14 15.41 -0.98
CA CYS A 194 20.23 16.55 -1.03
C CYS A 194 20.95 17.91 -1.17
N ASN A 195 22.27 17.96 -0.95
CA ASN A 195 23.10 19.15 -1.14
C ASN A 195 23.83 19.21 -2.49
N ILE A 196 23.51 18.32 -3.44
CA ILE A 196 24.13 18.34 -4.77
C ILE A 196 23.76 19.64 -5.47
N ASP A 197 24.74 20.57 -5.55
CA ASP A 197 24.60 21.82 -6.30
C ASP A 197 24.27 21.53 -7.79
N SER A 198 23.24 22.18 -8.31
CA SER A 198 22.81 22.11 -9.72
C SER A 198 23.87 22.62 -10.73
N ASN A 199 25.06 22.95 -10.28
CA ASN A 199 26.09 23.66 -11.04
C ASN A 199 27.35 22.87 -11.39
N ASN A 200 27.48 21.57 -11.02
CA ASN A 200 28.66 20.77 -11.39
C ASN A 200 28.37 19.80 -12.53
N THR A 201 28.12 20.34 -13.73
CA THR A 201 28.33 19.62 -14.98
C THR A 201 29.62 20.14 -15.60
N GLU A 202 30.77 19.88 -15.00
CA GLU A 202 32.04 19.92 -15.71
C GLU A 202 32.35 18.49 -16.21
N ASN A 203 32.09 18.30 -17.49
CA ASN A 203 32.58 17.17 -18.25
C ASN A 203 34.09 17.39 -18.47
N PRO A 204 35.02 16.51 -18.01
CA PRO A 204 36.46 16.77 -18.11
C PRO A 204 37.05 16.71 -19.52
N SER A 205 36.25 16.50 -20.57
CA SER A 205 36.74 16.22 -21.94
C SER A 205 36.40 17.25 -23.00
N ALA A 206 36.18 18.52 -22.66
CA ALA A 206 36.03 19.58 -23.67
C ALA A 206 36.86 20.84 -23.32
N ARG A 207 38.19 20.71 -23.38
CA ARG A 207 39.07 21.90 -23.57
C ARG A 207 39.29 22.06 -25.06
N THR A 208 38.59 23.04 -25.69
CA THR A 208 39.17 23.94 -26.71
C THR A 208 38.14 24.97 -27.17
N SER A 209 38.64 26.18 -27.28
CA SER A 209 38.14 27.36 -27.97
C SER A 209 37.34 28.41 -27.16
N THR A 210 38.08 29.47 -26.96
CA THR A 210 37.70 30.83 -26.56
C THR A 210 36.60 31.43 -27.41
N THR A 211 35.51 31.92 -26.79
CA THR A 211 34.84 33.15 -27.21
C THR A 211 34.11 33.79 -26.02
N ARG A 212 34.49 35.04 -25.75
CA ARG A 212 33.90 35.93 -24.75
C ARG A 212 32.50 36.35 -25.23
N THR A 213 31.43 36.08 -24.45
CA THR A 213 30.22 36.92 -24.51
C THR A 213 29.78 37.29 -23.09
N ARG A 214 29.74 38.60 -22.88
CA ARG A 214 29.26 39.30 -21.70
C ARG A 214 27.74 39.17 -21.62
N SER A 215 27.22 38.54 -20.58
CA SER A 215 25.95 38.95 -19.97
C SER A 215 25.92 38.49 -18.53
N GLY A 216 25.98 39.45 -17.61
CA GLY A 216 25.92 39.19 -16.15
C GLY A 216 24.51 38.84 -15.74
N ARG A 217 24.13 37.58 -15.87
CA ARG A 217 22.97 37.02 -15.17
C ARG A 217 23.40 36.57 -13.80
N LYS A 218 23.08 37.34 -12.76
CA LYS A 218 23.24 36.91 -11.35
C LYS A 218 22.57 35.55 -11.21
N LYS A 219 23.35 34.48 -10.88
CA LYS A 219 22.85 33.15 -10.55
C LYS A 219 21.84 33.32 -9.42
N ARG A 220 20.58 33.00 -9.65
CA ARG A 220 19.53 32.99 -8.65
C ARG A 220 19.82 31.80 -7.73
N LYS A 221 20.17 32.05 -6.47
CA LYS A 221 20.38 31.02 -5.44
C LYS A 221 19.08 30.24 -5.35
N GLN A 222 19.12 28.93 -5.57
CA GLN A 222 17.92 28.08 -5.51
C GLN A 222 17.38 28.13 -4.06
N ARG A 223 16.13 28.51 -3.89
CA ARG A 223 15.47 28.57 -2.57
C ARG A 223 15.27 27.15 -2.05
N LYS A 224 15.52 26.93 -0.76
CA LYS A 224 15.21 25.68 -0.09
C LYS A 224 13.70 25.41 -0.14
N PRO A 225 13.25 24.17 -0.40
CA PRO A 225 11.84 23.82 -0.28
C PRO A 225 11.34 24.03 1.15
N LYS A 226 10.20 24.73 1.32
CA LYS A 226 9.49 24.83 2.59
C LYS A 226 8.64 23.60 2.80
N VAL A 227 8.91 22.83 3.83
CA VAL A 227 8.23 21.57 4.14
C VAL A 227 7.48 21.72 5.46
N LEU A 228 6.17 21.50 5.44
CA LEU A 228 5.32 21.37 6.63
C LEU A 228 5.02 19.89 6.84
N LEU A 229 5.29 19.38 8.03
CA LEU A 229 4.78 18.09 8.47
C LEU A 229 3.65 18.32 9.46
N LEU A 230 2.51 17.69 9.22
CA LEU A 230 1.36 17.68 10.11
C LEU A 230 1.33 16.36 10.89
N GLU A 231 1.60 16.43 12.19
CA GLU A 231 1.46 15.30 13.11
C GLU A 231 0.01 14.99 13.48
N TRP A 232 -0.88 15.93 13.20
CA TRP A 232 -2.33 15.82 13.34
C TRP A 232 -2.99 16.79 12.36
N ILE A 233 -4.12 16.47 11.79
CA ILE A 233 -4.75 17.31 10.78
C ILE A 233 -6.08 17.94 11.23
N GLU A 234 -6.74 17.35 12.23
CA GLU A 234 -7.99 17.90 12.78
C GLU A 234 -8.10 17.68 14.30
N PRO A 235 -7.82 18.71 15.11
CA PRO A 235 -7.24 20.01 14.73
C PRO A 235 -5.79 19.87 14.28
N PRO A 236 -5.26 20.80 13.48
CA PRO A 236 -3.90 20.67 12.97
C PRO A 236 -2.84 20.89 14.05
N TYR A 237 -1.83 20.00 14.06
CA TYR A 237 -0.61 20.11 14.85
C TYR A 237 0.59 20.07 13.93
N ASP A 238 1.53 21.00 14.10
CA ASP A 238 2.81 20.97 13.39
C ASP A 238 3.77 19.94 13.98
N GLY A 239 4.72 19.47 13.15
CA GLY A 239 5.75 18.53 13.58
C GLY A 239 6.75 19.17 14.56
N GLY A 240 6.86 18.59 15.75
CA GLY A 240 7.77 18.99 16.80
C GLY A 240 8.96 18.08 16.99
N HIS A 241 9.61 18.21 18.15
CA HIS A 241 10.73 17.37 18.59
C HIS A 241 11.85 17.28 17.54
N TRP A 242 12.22 16.08 17.10
CA TRP A 242 13.27 15.81 16.11
C TRP A 242 12.86 16.10 14.66
N ILE A 243 11.56 16.27 14.35
CA ILE A 243 11.04 16.38 12.97
C ILE A 243 11.58 17.63 12.24
N PRO A 244 11.61 18.83 12.83
CA PRO A 244 12.21 19.98 12.15
C PRO A 244 13.67 19.76 11.74
N GLU A 245 14.47 19.11 12.62
CA GLU A 245 15.86 18.82 12.32
C GLU A 245 16.00 17.76 11.21
N MET A 246 15.11 16.76 11.13
CA MET A 246 15.07 15.82 10.00
C MET A 246 14.90 16.54 8.66
N ILE A 247 13.99 17.50 8.61
CA ILE A 247 13.71 18.31 7.40
C ILE A 247 14.91 19.21 7.06
N GLU A 248 15.49 19.87 8.05
CA GLU A 248 16.63 20.78 7.85
C GLU A 248 17.91 20.04 7.48
N TRP A 249 18.08 18.79 7.94
CA TRP A 249 19.24 17.96 7.63
C TRP A 249 19.44 17.73 6.14
N ILE A 250 18.35 17.63 5.39
CA ILE A 250 18.35 17.39 3.95
C ILE A 250 18.20 18.67 3.13
N ASN A 251 18.64 19.80 3.66
CA ASN A 251 18.66 21.12 2.96
C ASN A 251 17.25 21.64 2.59
N CYS A 252 16.24 21.29 3.35
CA CYS A 252 14.89 21.88 3.30
C CYS A 252 14.74 22.95 4.40
N GLU A 253 13.70 23.74 4.32
CA GLU A 253 13.27 24.69 5.36
C GLU A 253 12.09 24.06 6.10
N ALA A 254 12.28 23.70 7.37
CA ALA A 254 11.19 23.21 8.20
C ALA A 254 10.22 24.37 8.51
N VAL A 255 8.95 24.19 8.14
CA VAL A 255 7.92 25.17 8.49
C VAL A 255 7.48 24.89 9.91
N LYS A 256 7.76 25.84 10.81
CA LYS A 256 7.21 25.89 12.16
C LYS A 256 6.14 26.98 12.17
N VAL A 257 4.91 26.59 12.49
CA VAL A 257 3.79 27.50 12.53
C VAL A 257 3.69 28.07 13.94
N GLY A 258 3.86 29.39 14.08
CA GLY A 258 3.48 30.12 15.29
C GLY A 258 4.37 30.04 16.52
N ASN A 259 5.62 29.70 16.46
CA ASN A 259 6.70 29.96 17.43
C ASN A 259 7.67 28.79 17.66
N THR A 260 8.81 29.10 18.25
CA THR A 260 10.02 28.30 18.47
C THR A 260 9.92 27.17 19.51
N SER A 261 8.75 26.59 19.74
CA SER A 261 8.61 25.45 20.65
C SER A 261 9.27 24.19 20.08
N ILE A 262 10.00 23.45 20.91
CA ILE A 262 10.57 22.16 20.56
C ILE A 262 9.43 21.12 20.40
N LYS A 263 8.37 21.21 21.20
CA LYS A 263 7.24 20.25 21.18
C LYS A 263 6.26 20.57 20.05
N SER A 264 5.61 19.53 19.52
CA SER A 264 4.48 19.66 18.61
C SER A 264 3.39 20.55 19.21
N LYS A 265 2.78 21.39 18.42
CA LYS A 265 1.83 22.39 18.87
C LYS A 265 0.60 22.41 17.98
N GLN A 266 -0.55 22.58 18.62
CA GLN A 266 -1.78 22.90 17.90
C GLN A 266 -1.62 24.28 17.25
N VAL A 267 -1.90 24.34 15.94
CA VAL A 267 -1.84 25.54 15.11
C VAL A 267 -3.22 25.79 14.49
N THR A 268 -3.39 26.93 13.83
CA THR A 268 -4.62 27.21 13.10
C THR A 268 -4.40 27.02 11.59
N TRP A 269 -5.48 26.79 10.86
CA TRP A 269 -5.40 26.74 9.40
C TRP A 269 -5.02 28.09 8.81
N ASP A 270 -5.40 29.21 9.43
CA ASP A 270 -5.00 30.55 8.99
C ASP A 270 -3.49 30.74 9.07
N ASP A 271 -2.86 30.30 10.18
CA ASP A 271 -1.40 30.32 10.31
C ASP A 271 -0.72 29.48 9.21
N ILE A 272 -1.30 28.33 8.83
CA ILE A 272 -0.79 27.46 7.76
C ILE A 272 -0.94 28.15 6.39
N TYR A 273 -2.05 28.83 6.15
CA TYR A 273 -2.28 29.61 4.90
C TYR A 273 -1.29 30.75 4.77
N ASP A 274 -0.96 31.46 5.83
CA ASP A 274 0.01 32.57 5.84
C ASP A 274 1.42 32.09 5.47
N VAL A 275 1.84 30.93 5.91
CA VAL A 275 3.15 30.36 5.59
C VAL A 275 3.21 29.80 4.16
N ASP A 276 2.11 29.28 3.64
CA ASP A 276 1.93 28.67 2.31
C ASP A 276 3.10 27.72 1.92
N PRO A 277 3.23 26.54 2.53
CA PRO A 277 4.37 25.63 2.32
C PRO A 277 4.47 25.13 0.88
N ASP A 278 5.69 24.77 0.44
CA ASP A 278 5.95 24.16 -0.87
C ASP A 278 5.54 22.68 -0.91
N VAL A 279 5.64 21.99 0.25
CA VAL A 279 5.35 20.57 0.42
C VAL A 279 4.66 20.37 1.75
N ILE A 280 3.64 19.52 1.77
CA ILE A 280 2.95 19.10 2.99
C ILE A 280 3.05 17.58 3.12
N LEU A 281 3.46 17.13 4.31
CA LEU A 281 3.46 15.73 4.70
C LEU A 281 2.40 15.54 5.79
N VAL A 282 1.42 14.67 5.57
CA VAL A 282 0.44 14.25 6.57
C VAL A 282 0.94 12.96 7.17
N ALA A 283 1.42 13.03 8.40
CA ALA A 283 2.08 11.93 9.10
C ALA A 283 1.62 11.89 10.56
N CYS A 284 0.31 11.67 10.76
CA CYS A 284 -0.31 11.69 12.07
C CYS A 284 0.25 10.59 12.98
N CYS A 285 0.56 10.95 14.21
CA CYS A 285 1.17 10.09 15.22
C CYS A 285 0.30 8.84 15.48
N GLY A 286 0.90 7.65 15.46
CA GLY A 286 0.21 6.38 15.67
C GLY A 286 -0.66 5.91 14.50
N PHE A 287 -0.64 6.59 13.35
CA PHE A 287 -1.43 6.22 12.18
C PHE A 287 -0.56 5.68 11.05
N ASP A 288 -1.06 4.61 10.42
CA ASP A 288 -0.47 4.04 9.22
C ASP A 288 -0.70 4.92 7.97
N LEU A 289 -0.12 4.53 6.86
CA LEU A 289 -0.24 5.24 5.59
C LEU A 289 -1.70 5.38 5.13
N GLN A 290 -2.50 4.31 5.20
CA GLN A 290 -3.87 4.31 4.67
C GLN A 290 -4.80 5.23 5.48
N ARG A 291 -4.63 5.26 6.80
CA ARG A 291 -5.36 6.18 7.67
C ARG A 291 -4.97 7.62 7.37
N ASN A 292 -3.69 7.92 7.19
CA ASN A 292 -3.23 9.27 6.86
C ASN A 292 -3.68 9.73 5.46
N VAL A 293 -3.77 8.83 4.48
CA VAL A 293 -4.38 9.12 3.17
C VAL A 293 -5.85 9.50 3.32
N LYS A 294 -6.60 8.69 4.07
CA LYS A 294 -8.02 8.93 4.33
C LYS A 294 -8.25 10.27 5.02
N ASP A 295 -7.54 10.52 6.12
CA ASP A 295 -7.72 11.74 6.92
C ASP A 295 -7.30 13.00 6.13
N ALA A 296 -6.28 12.92 5.28
CA ALA A 296 -5.92 14.01 4.35
C ALA A 296 -7.01 14.29 3.32
N LEU A 297 -7.67 13.24 2.80
CA LEU A 297 -8.79 13.39 1.86
C LEU A 297 -10.03 13.95 2.55
N ASP A 298 -10.33 13.52 3.77
CA ASP A 298 -11.46 14.03 4.58
C ASP A 298 -11.29 15.53 4.87
N GLN A 299 -10.04 16.00 5.06
CA GLN A 299 -9.71 17.41 5.27
C GLN A 299 -9.27 18.16 3.99
N ALA A 300 -9.57 17.61 2.83
CA ALA A 300 -9.16 18.18 1.54
C ALA A 300 -9.62 19.64 1.35
N HIS A 301 -10.77 20.02 1.89
CA HIS A 301 -11.29 21.40 1.81
C HIS A 301 -10.37 22.42 2.50
N LYS A 302 -9.67 22.02 3.58
CA LYS A 302 -8.66 22.81 4.28
C LYS A 302 -7.33 22.89 3.53
N LEU A 303 -6.93 21.79 2.93
CA LEU A 303 -5.66 21.69 2.21
C LEU A 303 -5.67 22.38 0.83
N ARG A 304 -6.83 22.42 0.18
CA ARG A 304 -7.01 22.89 -1.21
C ARG A 304 -6.52 24.32 -1.50
N PRO A 305 -6.68 25.32 -0.59
CA PRO A 305 -6.21 26.68 -0.85
C PRO A 305 -4.68 26.80 -0.94
N LEU A 306 -3.93 25.84 -0.43
CA LEU A 306 -2.48 25.89 -0.31
C LEU A 306 -1.77 25.66 -1.64
N ARG A 307 -0.59 26.28 -1.81
CA ARG A 307 0.27 26.08 -2.99
C ARG A 307 0.65 24.62 -3.17
N ALA A 308 0.97 23.92 -2.10
CA ALA A 308 1.29 22.50 -2.12
C ALA A 308 0.18 21.67 -2.79
N ALA A 309 -1.10 22.00 -2.58
CA ALA A 309 -2.22 21.35 -3.26
C ALA A 309 -2.26 21.66 -4.75
N ARG A 310 -2.09 22.94 -5.13
CA ARG A 310 -2.06 23.39 -6.54
C ARG A 310 -0.91 22.73 -7.32
N GLU A 311 0.25 22.55 -6.67
CA GLU A 311 1.44 21.93 -7.26
C GLU A 311 1.45 20.39 -7.12
N ASN A 312 0.39 19.79 -6.57
CA ASN A 312 0.26 18.34 -6.31
C ASN A 312 1.42 17.80 -5.45
N ARG A 313 1.73 18.51 -4.36
CA ARG A 313 2.84 18.24 -3.45
C ARG A 313 2.36 18.03 -2.02
N ILE A 314 1.23 17.34 -1.86
CA ILE A 314 0.71 16.85 -0.59
C ILE A 314 0.91 15.33 -0.58
N TYR A 315 1.45 14.83 0.51
CA TYR A 315 1.78 13.43 0.69
C TYR A 315 1.26 12.94 2.03
N ALA A 316 0.70 11.75 2.06
CA ALA A 316 0.50 11.01 3.29
C ALA A 316 1.69 10.07 3.50
N CYS A 317 2.05 9.87 4.76
CA CYS A 317 3.16 9.01 5.15
C CYS A 317 2.70 8.08 6.27
N ASN A 318 3.41 6.97 6.50
CA ASN A 318 3.23 6.19 7.71
C ASN A 318 3.78 7.01 8.89
N GLY A 319 2.87 7.64 9.63
CA GLY A 319 3.21 8.53 10.75
C GLY A 319 3.83 7.76 11.90
N ASP A 320 3.30 6.59 12.19
CA ASP A 320 3.78 5.74 13.27
C ASP A 320 5.22 5.28 13.04
N LEU A 321 5.51 4.61 11.93
CA LEU A 321 6.84 4.04 11.66
C LEU A 321 7.93 5.08 11.39
N ASN A 322 7.60 6.13 10.61
CA ASN A 322 8.63 7.00 10.06
C ASN A 322 8.87 8.29 10.85
N PHE A 323 7.90 8.71 11.70
CA PHE A 323 7.95 10.01 12.35
C PHE A 323 7.67 9.99 13.86
N ALA A 324 6.76 9.13 14.33
CA ALA A 324 6.38 9.09 15.75
C ALA A 324 7.33 8.24 16.61
N ARG A 325 8.14 7.36 16.01
CA ARG A 325 9.07 6.48 16.73
C ARG A 325 10.50 7.00 16.68
N PRO A 326 11.05 7.58 17.78
CA PRO A 326 12.44 8.04 17.84
C PRO A 326 13.42 6.87 17.92
N GLY A 327 13.67 6.24 16.78
CA GLY A 327 14.49 5.03 16.68
C GLY A 327 15.21 4.91 15.33
N PRO A 328 15.72 3.73 14.99
CA PRO A 328 16.52 3.52 13.78
C PRO A 328 15.78 3.91 12.49
N ASN A 329 14.44 3.77 12.46
CA ASN A 329 13.62 4.03 11.28
C ASN A 329 13.42 5.52 10.96
N VAL A 330 13.93 6.43 11.81
CA VAL A 330 14.00 7.87 11.49
C VAL A 330 14.78 8.12 10.19
N LEU A 331 15.76 7.27 9.83
CA LEU A 331 16.43 7.32 8.53
C LEU A 331 15.43 7.15 7.36
N GLY A 332 14.50 6.23 7.49
CA GLY A 332 13.41 6.04 6.51
C GLY A 332 12.53 7.30 6.39
N GLY A 333 12.17 7.91 7.52
CA GLY A 333 11.42 9.17 7.57
C GLY A 333 12.16 10.31 6.85
N ILE A 334 13.46 10.49 7.11
CA ILE A 334 14.29 11.49 6.42
C ILE A 334 14.34 11.25 4.90
N ALA A 335 14.48 9.98 4.48
CA ALA A 335 14.47 9.62 3.07
C ALA A 335 13.11 9.89 2.42
N VAL A 336 12.00 9.65 3.12
CA VAL A 336 10.64 10.01 2.66
C VAL A 336 10.53 11.52 2.44
N VAL A 337 10.96 12.34 3.42
CA VAL A 337 10.96 13.80 3.27
C VAL A 337 11.79 14.21 2.06
N ALA A 338 12.98 13.64 1.85
CA ALA A 338 13.84 13.92 0.70
C ALA A 338 13.15 13.56 -0.62
N LYS A 339 12.55 12.40 -0.74
CA LYS A 339 11.81 11.97 -1.94
C LYS A 339 10.62 12.89 -2.25
N CYS A 340 9.87 13.32 -1.24
CA CYS A 340 8.75 14.25 -1.40
C CYS A 340 9.21 15.67 -1.76
N ALA A 341 10.27 16.15 -1.12
CA ALA A 341 10.78 17.51 -1.35
C ALA A 341 11.49 17.67 -2.70
N PHE A 342 12.23 16.65 -3.16
CA PHE A 342 13.07 16.69 -4.37
C PHE A 342 12.55 15.82 -5.52
N GLN A 343 11.29 15.40 -5.51
CA GLN A 343 10.72 14.48 -6.52
C GLN A 343 10.93 14.93 -7.98
N ASN A 344 11.07 16.23 -8.23
CA ASN A 344 11.30 16.80 -9.57
C ASN A 344 12.79 16.88 -9.93
N ASP A 345 13.71 16.60 -9.01
CA ASP A 345 15.15 16.51 -9.29
C ASP A 345 15.56 15.06 -9.54
N VAL A 346 15.62 14.70 -10.83
CA VAL A 346 15.94 13.33 -11.27
C VAL A 346 17.28 12.83 -10.72
N ARG A 347 18.25 13.74 -10.47
CA ARG A 347 19.59 13.35 -9.95
C ARG A 347 19.48 12.95 -8.50
N VAL A 348 18.77 13.76 -7.69
CA VAL A 348 18.53 13.45 -6.26
C VAL A 348 17.74 12.15 -6.15
N MET A 349 16.66 11.99 -6.92
CA MET A 349 15.85 10.78 -6.90
C MET A 349 16.66 9.54 -7.26
N LYS A 350 17.43 9.58 -8.35
CA LYS A 350 18.30 8.46 -8.75
C LYS A 350 19.36 8.13 -7.70
N ALA A 351 19.93 9.16 -7.05
CA ALA A 351 20.93 8.95 -6.00
C ALA A 351 20.31 8.34 -4.74
N LEU A 352 19.10 8.78 -4.33
CA LEU A 352 18.36 8.18 -3.22
C LEU A 352 18.00 6.71 -3.50
N ASP A 353 17.54 6.38 -4.71
CA ASP A 353 17.21 5.01 -5.12
C ASP A 353 18.46 4.10 -5.22
N GLY A 354 19.64 4.70 -5.32
CA GLY A 354 20.93 4.01 -5.32
C GLY A 354 21.49 3.67 -3.93
N LEU A 355 20.88 4.16 -2.83
CA LEU A 355 21.35 3.89 -1.48
C LEU A 355 20.95 2.47 -1.04
N GLU A 356 21.93 1.60 -0.84
CA GLU A 356 21.69 0.20 -0.47
C GLU A 356 20.97 0.07 0.88
N PHE A 357 21.34 0.88 1.87
CA PHE A 357 20.74 0.81 3.20
C PHE A 357 19.24 1.17 3.23
N LEU A 358 18.72 1.89 2.22
CA LEU A 358 17.28 2.14 2.08
C LEU A 358 16.50 0.95 1.51
N LYS A 359 17.21 -0.12 1.12
CA LYS A 359 16.64 -1.38 0.64
C LYS A 359 16.64 -2.45 1.73
N ASP A 360 17.29 -2.17 2.87
CA ASP A 360 17.35 -3.09 4.00
C ASP A 360 15.95 -3.27 4.62
N GLU A 361 15.59 -4.47 4.98
CA GLU A 361 14.26 -4.83 5.54
C GLU A 361 13.93 -4.07 6.85
N GLY A 362 14.94 -3.51 7.53
CA GLY A 362 14.78 -2.74 8.78
C GLY A 362 14.45 -1.25 8.58
N ILE A 363 14.42 -0.74 7.33
CA ILE A 363 14.12 0.67 7.04
C ILE A 363 12.88 0.75 6.16
N SER A 364 11.74 1.03 6.77
CA SER A 364 10.48 1.24 6.04
C SER A 364 10.38 2.67 5.52
N MET A 365 9.90 2.81 4.28
CA MET A 365 9.60 4.09 3.64
C MET A 365 8.21 4.01 3.01
N GLU A 366 7.20 4.32 3.78
CA GLU A 366 5.82 4.27 3.32
C GLU A 366 5.26 5.68 3.15
N TRP A 367 4.95 6.02 1.91
CA TRP A 367 4.36 7.31 1.56
C TRP A 367 3.58 7.23 0.26
N GLU A 368 2.54 8.06 0.14
CA GLU A 368 1.71 8.18 -1.06
C GLU A 368 1.40 9.66 -1.33
N ARG A 369 1.36 10.04 -2.60
CA ARG A 369 0.88 11.37 -2.99
C ARG A 369 -0.63 11.42 -2.89
N VAL A 370 -1.15 12.39 -2.13
CA VAL A 370 -2.59 12.58 -1.94
C VAL A 370 -3.12 13.59 -2.96
N ASP A 371 -3.97 13.14 -3.86
CA ASP A 371 -4.65 14.03 -4.78
C ASP A 371 -5.90 14.65 -4.14
N ILE A 372 -5.70 15.83 -3.54
CA ILE A 372 -6.74 16.57 -2.82
C ILE A 372 -7.93 16.94 -3.72
N ARG A 373 -7.75 16.98 -5.04
CA ARG A 373 -8.81 17.31 -5.99
C ARG A 373 -9.89 16.22 -6.05
N LEU A 374 -9.54 14.98 -5.71
CA LEU A 374 -10.47 13.85 -5.68
C LEU A 374 -11.51 13.96 -4.55
N ALA A 375 -11.21 14.67 -3.47
CA ALA A 375 -12.07 14.76 -2.28
C ALA A 375 -13.35 15.59 -2.45
N LYS A 376 -13.46 16.45 -3.48
CA LYS A 376 -14.66 17.28 -3.75
C LYS A 376 -15.95 16.47 -3.97
N ARG A 377 -15.84 15.19 -4.31
CA ARG A 377 -17.00 14.36 -4.68
C ARG A 377 -17.70 13.69 -3.49
N GLN A 378 -17.02 13.51 -2.37
CA GLN A 378 -17.63 12.86 -1.20
C GLN A 378 -18.54 13.82 -0.40
N GLU A 379 -18.25 15.11 -0.37
CA GLU A 379 -19.04 16.10 0.36
C GLU A 379 -20.40 16.43 -0.28
N GLN A 380 -20.53 16.29 -1.61
CA GLN A 380 -21.77 16.58 -2.33
C GLN A 380 -22.83 15.47 -2.22
N ASN A 381 -22.41 14.23 -1.92
CA ASN A 381 -23.34 13.11 -1.74
C ASN A 381 -24.03 13.06 -0.36
N THR A 382 -23.64 13.91 0.59
CA THR A 382 -24.21 13.93 1.96
C THR A 382 -25.15 15.09 2.23
N ARG A 383 -25.33 16.04 1.30
CA ARG A 383 -26.30 17.12 1.44
C ARG A 383 -27.39 17.03 0.38
N GLY A 384 -28.52 16.55 0.80
CA GLY A 384 -29.74 16.58 -0.03
C GLY A 384 -30.23 18.00 -0.28
N CYS A 385 -30.64 18.25 -1.52
CA CYS A 385 -31.56 19.25 -2.07
C CYS A 385 -31.47 20.71 -1.62
N ASP A 386 -31.00 21.61 -2.53
CA ASP A 386 -31.93 22.59 -3.11
C ASP A 386 -31.34 23.19 -4.39
N ILE A 387 -32.21 23.46 -5.35
CA ILE A 387 -31.97 23.76 -6.75
C ILE A 387 -31.68 25.23 -6.95
N GLY A 388 -30.64 25.55 -7.70
CA GLY A 388 -30.40 26.86 -8.27
C GLY A 388 -29.37 26.77 -9.40
N ASP A 389 -29.84 26.95 -10.64
CA ASP A 389 -29.08 26.82 -11.88
C ASP A 389 -27.86 27.76 -11.91
N ILE A 390 -26.65 27.16 -11.90
CA ILE A 390 -25.41 27.77 -12.39
C ILE A 390 -24.77 26.72 -13.30
N GLU A 391 -24.51 27.06 -14.55
CA GLU A 391 -23.80 26.22 -15.52
C GLU A 391 -22.41 25.84 -14.97
N ASP A 392 -22.29 24.62 -14.45
CA ASP A 392 -21.08 24.10 -13.85
C ASP A 392 -20.07 23.64 -14.90
N ALA A 393 -18.83 24.09 -14.73
CA ALA A 393 -17.68 23.54 -15.44
C ALA A 393 -17.61 22.01 -15.22
N PRO A 394 -17.20 21.20 -16.22
CA PRO A 394 -17.23 19.74 -16.13
C PRO A 394 -16.40 19.21 -14.93
N ALA A 395 -17.06 18.42 -14.07
CA ALA A 395 -16.53 17.98 -12.77
C ALA A 395 -15.38 16.94 -12.87
N ASP A 396 -15.23 16.28 -14.03
CA ASP A 396 -14.18 15.28 -14.29
C ASP A 396 -13.80 15.22 -15.77
N TYR A 397 -12.69 14.50 -16.04
CA TYR A 397 -12.16 14.40 -17.40
C TYR A 397 -13.15 13.76 -18.41
N LEU A 398 -14.03 12.87 -17.95
CA LEU A 398 -15.00 12.21 -18.84
C LEU A 398 -16.13 13.15 -19.24
N SER A 399 -16.62 13.95 -18.28
CA SER A 399 -17.61 15.01 -18.54
C SER A 399 -17.01 16.09 -19.45
N ALA A 400 -15.78 16.56 -19.15
CA ALA A 400 -15.06 17.51 -20.00
C ALA A 400 -14.83 16.97 -21.41
N HIS A 401 -14.47 15.70 -21.53
CA HIS A 401 -14.33 15.03 -22.83
C HIS A 401 -15.65 14.93 -23.59
N LYS A 402 -16.75 14.53 -22.93
CA LYS A 402 -18.07 14.43 -23.56
C LYS A 402 -18.56 15.79 -24.05
N GLU A 403 -18.35 16.85 -23.29
CA GLU A 403 -18.70 18.21 -23.65
C GLU A 403 -17.89 18.69 -24.86
N ALA A 404 -16.57 18.54 -24.83
CA ALA A 404 -15.69 18.88 -25.94
C ALA A 404 -16.02 18.07 -27.21
N CYS A 405 -16.39 16.80 -27.07
CA CYS A 405 -16.85 15.98 -28.20
C CYS A 405 -18.19 16.49 -28.79
N ARG A 406 -19.14 16.94 -27.95
CA ARG A 406 -20.40 17.57 -28.42
C ARG A 406 -20.15 18.88 -29.15
N ALA A 407 -19.15 19.64 -28.69
CA ALA A 407 -18.71 20.86 -29.33
C ALA A 407 -17.80 20.64 -30.56
N GLU A 408 -17.56 19.38 -30.96
CA GLU A 408 -16.61 18.99 -32.04
C GLU A 408 -15.16 19.47 -31.82
N GLU A 409 -14.80 19.79 -30.59
CA GLU A 409 -13.45 20.24 -30.25
C GLU A 409 -12.44 19.06 -30.33
N LEU A 410 -11.22 19.39 -30.76
CA LEU A 410 -10.15 18.39 -30.91
C LEU A 410 -9.42 18.09 -29.62
N THR A 411 -9.52 18.98 -28.64
CA THR A 411 -8.85 18.86 -27.35
C THR A 411 -9.73 19.43 -26.25
N TYR A 412 -9.48 19.01 -25.01
CA TYR A 412 -10.04 19.62 -23.82
C TYR A 412 -8.94 19.77 -22.76
N ILE A 413 -9.18 20.61 -21.76
CA ILE A 413 -8.32 20.69 -20.60
C ILE A 413 -8.80 19.64 -19.58
N ASP A 414 -7.94 18.69 -19.29
CA ASP A 414 -8.22 17.67 -18.28
C ASP A 414 -8.37 18.33 -16.89
N PRO A 415 -9.53 18.26 -16.25
CA PRO A 415 -9.74 18.91 -14.95
C PRO A 415 -8.87 18.37 -13.84
N GLU A 416 -8.37 17.13 -13.98
CA GLU A 416 -7.49 16.50 -12.99
C GLU A 416 -6.04 16.97 -13.09
N THR A 417 -5.53 17.10 -14.32
CA THR A 417 -4.11 17.36 -14.55
C THR A 417 -3.81 18.78 -15.04
N GLY A 418 -4.84 19.51 -15.50
CA GLY A 418 -4.67 20.80 -16.16
C GLY A 418 -4.00 20.69 -17.54
N MET A 419 -3.76 19.49 -18.05
CA MET A 419 -3.12 19.26 -19.35
C MET A 419 -4.13 19.23 -20.47
N GLN A 420 -3.70 19.65 -21.66
CA GLN A 420 -4.48 19.52 -22.87
C GLN A 420 -4.48 18.06 -23.36
N VAL A 421 -5.68 17.47 -23.50
CA VAL A 421 -5.88 16.10 -23.92
C VAL A 421 -6.69 16.04 -25.21
N PHE A 422 -6.31 15.17 -26.13
CA PHE A 422 -7.04 14.97 -27.39
C PHE A 422 -8.37 14.24 -27.13
N THR A 423 -9.44 14.75 -27.75
CA THR A 423 -10.77 14.11 -27.75
C THR A 423 -10.83 12.90 -28.68
N GLU A 424 -11.87 12.09 -28.52
CA GLU A 424 -12.19 11.03 -29.47
C GLU A 424 -12.41 11.55 -30.90
N VAL A 425 -12.96 12.77 -31.05
CA VAL A 425 -13.13 13.46 -32.33
C VAL A 425 -11.80 13.64 -33.05
N ALA A 426 -10.76 14.11 -32.33
CA ALA A 426 -9.42 14.25 -32.87
C ALA A 426 -8.84 12.91 -33.33
N HIS A 427 -9.07 11.87 -32.56
CA HIS A 427 -8.60 10.52 -32.92
C HIS A 427 -9.34 9.95 -34.12
N LYS A 428 -10.67 10.13 -34.21
CA LYS A 428 -11.48 9.74 -35.37
C LYS A 428 -11.04 10.46 -36.65
N LYS A 429 -10.72 11.76 -36.58
CA LYS A 429 -10.13 12.53 -37.71
C LYS A 429 -8.78 11.97 -38.19
N ARG A 430 -7.99 11.34 -37.30
CA ARG A 430 -6.74 10.65 -37.66
C ARG A 430 -6.94 9.35 -38.43
N GLY A 431 -8.08 8.70 -38.26
CA GLY A 431 -8.47 7.48 -38.99
C GLY A 431 -7.83 6.18 -38.53
N LYS A 432 -6.92 6.19 -37.54
CA LYS A 432 -6.24 4.99 -37.02
C LYS A 432 -5.71 5.18 -35.61
N CYS A 433 -5.50 4.05 -34.88
CA CYS A 433 -4.81 4.05 -33.60
C CYS A 433 -3.35 4.50 -33.77
N CYS A 434 -2.91 5.41 -32.89
CA CYS A 434 -1.53 5.96 -32.93
C CYS A 434 -0.49 5.08 -32.20
N GLY A 435 -0.93 4.07 -31.46
CA GLY A 435 -0.04 3.19 -30.66
C GLY A 435 0.46 3.78 -29.35
N ALA A 436 0.04 5.02 -28.97
CA ALA A 436 0.55 5.73 -27.78
C ALA A 436 -0.19 5.40 -26.48
N GLY A 437 -1.31 4.66 -26.51
CA GLY A 437 -2.12 4.40 -25.32
C GLY A 437 -3.01 5.56 -24.92
N CYS A 438 -3.56 6.31 -25.89
CA CYS A 438 -4.38 7.50 -25.64
C CYS A 438 -5.63 7.19 -24.81
N ARG A 439 -5.99 8.06 -23.85
CA ARG A 439 -7.14 7.88 -22.95
C ARG A 439 -8.48 7.70 -23.70
N HIS A 440 -8.71 8.38 -24.80
CA HIS A 440 -9.95 8.34 -25.58
C HIS A 440 -9.76 7.70 -26.96
N CYS A 441 -9.05 6.57 -27.01
CA CYS A 441 -8.79 5.88 -28.28
C CYS A 441 -10.05 5.16 -28.81
N PRO A 442 -10.63 5.55 -29.96
CA PRO A 442 -11.82 4.89 -30.53
C PRO A 442 -11.50 3.57 -31.26
N TYR A 443 -10.22 3.20 -31.34
CA TYR A 443 -9.72 2.04 -32.06
C TYR A 443 -9.25 0.92 -31.12
N SER A 444 -9.83 0.80 -29.92
CA SER A 444 -9.56 -0.27 -28.93
C SER A 444 -8.06 -0.56 -28.73
N HIS A 445 -7.22 0.49 -28.83
CA HIS A 445 -5.76 0.41 -28.69
C HIS A 445 -5.06 -0.63 -29.60
N GLU A 446 -5.61 -0.92 -30.79
CA GLU A 446 -5.15 -1.97 -31.69
C GLU A 446 -3.65 -1.95 -32.00
N ASN A 447 -3.07 -0.75 -32.16
CA ASN A 447 -1.64 -0.56 -32.48
C ASN A 447 -0.74 -0.34 -31.26
N VAL A 448 -1.26 -0.45 -30.02
CA VAL A 448 -0.46 -0.35 -28.81
C VAL A 448 0.30 -1.66 -28.57
N LYS A 449 1.63 -1.61 -28.63
CA LYS A 449 2.49 -2.80 -28.46
C LYS A 449 2.49 -3.34 -27.05
N ASP A 450 2.64 -2.45 -26.05
CA ASP A 450 2.56 -2.78 -24.64
C ASP A 450 1.16 -2.42 -24.12
N LYS A 451 0.20 -3.30 -24.36
CA LYS A 451 -1.18 -3.08 -23.95
C LYS A 451 -1.32 -3.15 -22.42
N ALA A 452 -0.70 -4.14 -21.77
CA ALA A 452 -0.77 -4.31 -20.33
C ALA A 452 -0.29 -3.07 -19.58
N GLY A 453 0.80 -2.44 -20.02
CA GLY A 453 1.36 -1.24 -19.40
C GLY A 453 0.66 0.07 -19.75
N LYS A 454 -0.05 0.16 -20.89
CA LYS A 454 -0.43 1.47 -21.47
C LYS A 454 -1.89 1.72 -21.71
N ILE A 455 -2.76 0.70 -21.78
CA ILE A 455 -4.16 0.95 -22.10
C ILE A 455 -4.85 1.79 -21.01
N GLN A 456 -5.72 2.68 -21.46
CA GLN A 456 -6.54 3.56 -20.62
C GLN A 456 -8.04 3.27 -20.77
N GLN A 457 -8.40 2.51 -21.81
CA GLN A 457 -9.75 2.08 -22.11
C GLN A 457 -9.79 0.55 -22.21
N PRO A 458 -10.97 -0.10 -22.08
CA PRO A 458 -11.09 -1.53 -22.28
C PRO A 458 -10.50 -1.97 -23.62
N ALA A 459 -9.66 -3.00 -23.60
CA ALA A 459 -9.03 -3.54 -24.80
C ALA A 459 -8.59 -4.99 -24.58
N PHE A 460 -8.54 -5.77 -25.66
CA PHE A 460 -7.97 -7.12 -25.59
C PHE A 460 -6.45 -7.06 -25.34
N LEU A 461 -6.02 -7.65 -24.25
CA LEU A 461 -4.61 -7.87 -23.91
C LEU A 461 -4.07 -9.09 -24.64
N PHE A 462 -4.94 -10.10 -24.86
CA PHE A 462 -4.66 -11.30 -25.58
C PHE A 462 -5.93 -11.77 -26.32
N GLU A 463 -5.83 -12.18 -27.57
CA GLU A 463 -6.99 -12.55 -28.41
C GLU A 463 -7.08 -14.06 -28.69
N GLY A 464 -6.15 -14.83 -28.16
CA GLY A 464 -6.00 -16.26 -28.46
C GLY A 464 -5.14 -16.50 -29.71
N THR A 465 -4.53 -17.67 -29.76
CA THR A 465 -3.73 -18.14 -30.90
C THR A 465 -4.50 -19.27 -31.60
N ALA A 466 -4.59 -19.22 -32.91
CA ALA A 466 -5.24 -20.26 -33.69
C ALA A 466 -4.63 -21.65 -33.38
N ILE A 467 -5.50 -22.63 -33.22
CA ILE A 467 -5.15 -24.03 -32.93
C ILE A 467 -5.23 -24.84 -34.21
N SER A 468 -4.26 -25.74 -34.43
CA SER A 468 -4.28 -26.61 -35.57
C SER A 468 -5.46 -27.59 -35.55
N ASP A 469 -5.97 -27.98 -36.72
CA ASP A 469 -7.09 -28.94 -36.81
C ASP A 469 -6.78 -30.27 -36.09
N SER A 470 -5.50 -30.66 -36.04
CA SER A 470 -5.05 -31.85 -35.33
C SER A 470 -5.10 -31.77 -33.81
N GLU A 471 -5.17 -30.55 -33.24
CA GLU A 471 -5.26 -30.30 -31.80
C GLU A 471 -6.68 -29.90 -31.38
N ARG A 472 -7.54 -29.51 -32.34
CA ARG A 472 -8.87 -29.00 -32.09
C ARG A 472 -9.77 -29.95 -31.25
N TYR A 473 -9.66 -31.27 -31.50
CA TYR A 473 -10.45 -32.25 -30.75
C TYR A 473 -10.08 -32.32 -29.25
N LYS A 474 -8.89 -31.83 -28.88
CA LYS A 474 -8.44 -31.76 -27.48
C LYS A 474 -8.77 -30.44 -26.80
N TYR A 475 -9.13 -29.42 -27.56
CA TYR A 475 -9.35 -28.08 -27.05
C TYR A 475 -10.68 -27.49 -27.56
N PRO A 476 -11.74 -27.56 -26.74
CA PRO A 476 -13.09 -27.23 -27.20
C PRO A 476 -13.36 -25.72 -27.34
N LEU A 477 -12.48 -24.86 -26.80
CA LEU A 477 -12.67 -23.41 -26.83
C LEU A 477 -12.23 -22.83 -28.18
N MET A 478 -12.99 -21.89 -28.68
CA MET A 478 -12.68 -21.12 -29.89
C MET A 478 -11.91 -19.86 -29.54
N THR A 479 -11.02 -19.45 -30.43
CA THR A 479 -10.43 -18.09 -30.42
C THR A 479 -11.48 -17.07 -30.90
N LEU A 480 -11.23 -15.78 -30.68
CA LEU A 480 -12.13 -14.72 -31.18
C LEU A 480 -12.29 -14.75 -32.72
N SER A 481 -11.21 -15.01 -33.45
CA SER A 481 -11.25 -15.05 -34.91
C SER A 481 -12.04 -16.25 -35.45
N GLU A 482 -11.97 -17.40 -34.79
CA GLU A 482 -12.73 -18.59 -35.16
C GLU A 482 -14.23 -18.44 -34.83
N ALA A 483 -14.54 -17.89 -33.65
CA ALA A 483 -15.90 -17.67 -33.20
C ALA A 483 -16.64 -16.65 -34.09
N LYS A 484 -15.96 -15.63 -34.57
CA LYS A 484 -16.49 -14.61 -35.48
C LYS A 484 -17.01 -15.20 -36.80
N SER A 485 -16.47 -16.32 -37.27
CA SER A 485 -16.86 -16.99 -38.50
C SER A 485 -17.98 -18.03 -38.34
N LYS A 486 -18.58 -18.12 -37.14
CA LYS A 486 -19.60 -19.11 -36.79
C LYS A 486 -20.88 -18.46 -36.31
N ASP A 487 -21.97 -18.67 -37.03
CA ASP A 487 -23.33 -18.11 -36.73
C ASP A 487 -23.90 -18.63 -35.41
N ASP A 488 -23.49 -19.82 -34.95
CA ASP A 488 -23.94 -20.47 -33.72
C ASP A 488 -22.94 -20.40 -32.56
N ALA A 489 -21.95 -19.51 -32.64
CA ALA A 489 -20.96 -19.31 -31.58
C ALA A 489 -21.61 -18.77 -30.29
N LYS A 490 -21.27 -19.39 -29.14
CA LYS A 490 -21.66 -18.92 -27.82
C LYS A 490 -20.54 -18.12 -27.20
N PHE A 491 -20.82 -16.87 -26.88
CA PHE A 491 -19.86 -15.96 -26.24
C PHE A 491 -20.12 -15.88 -24.75
N LEU A 492 -19.18 -16.38 -23.96
CA LEU A 492 -19.22 -16.32 -22.50
C LEU A 492 -18.14 -15.37 -22.01
N VAL A 493 -18.48 -14.46 -21.10
CA VAL A 493 -17.51 -13.54 -20.48
C VAL A 493 -17.35 -13.90 -19.01
N LEU A 494 -16.16 -14.39 -18.61
CA LEU A 494 -15.84 -14.78 -17.25
C LEU A 494 -15.00 -13.72 -16.57
N PHE A 495 -15.45 -13.24 -15.41
CA PHE A 495 -14.71 -12.32 -14.57
C PHE A 495 -13.54 -13.03 -13.89
N PHE A 496 -12.32 -12.67 -14.30
CA PHE A 496 -11.10 -13.39 -13.97
C PHE A 496 -10.14 -12.53 -13.14
N SER A 497 -9.97 -12.90 -11.88
CA SER A 497 -9.05 -12.22 -10.95
C SER A 497 -7.63 -12.84 -10.91
N GLY A 498 -7.45 -14.01 -11.54
CA GLY A 498 -6.18 -14.77 -11.49
C GLY A 498 -6.02 -15.64 -10.24
N GLY A 499 -7.00 -15.65 -9.34
CA GLY A 499 -7.07 -16.48 -8.14
C GLY A 499 -7.75 -17.83 -8.38
N LYS A 500 -7.72 -18.68 -7.33
CA LYS A 500 -8.25 -20.06 -7.37
C LYS A 500 -9.72 -20.17 -7.77
N ASP A 501 -10.58 -19.23 -7.29
CA ASP A 501 -12.03 -19.32 -7.50
C ASP A 501 -12.39 -18.98 -8.94
N SER A 502 -11.83 -17.92 -9.50
CA SER A 502 -12.00 -17.58 -10.92
C SER A 502 -11.39 -18.66 -11.84
N PHE A 503 -10.32 -19.32 -11.42
CA PHE A 503 -9.78 -20.48 -12.15
C PHE A 503 -10.70 -21.71 -12.09
N LEU A 504 -11.26 -22.03 -10.92
CA LEU A 504 -12.26 -23.09 -10.76
C LEU A 504 -13.51 -22.80 -11.62
N ALA A 505 -13.92 -21.52 -11.71
CA ALA A 505 -15.05 -21.12 -12.56
C ALA A 505 -14.77 -21.39 -14.04
N ILE A 506 -13.54 -21.20 -14.54
CA ILE A 506 -13.16 -21.61 -15.91
C ILE A 506 -13.41 -23.11 -16.10
N ARG A 507 -12.88 -23.95 -15.20
CA ARG A 507 -12.98 -25.41 -15.29
C ARG A 507 -14.43 -25.88 -15.24
N ALA A 508 -15.22 -25.36 -14.27
CA ALA A 508 -16.64 -25.68 -14.13
C ALA A 508 -17.46 -25.27 -15.38
N THR A 509 -17.14 -24.10 -15.96
CA THR A 509 -17.78 -23.63 -17.19
C THR A 509 -17.46 -24.56 -18.37
N ILE A 510 -16.20 -24.87 -18.59
CA ILE A 510 -15.78 -25.78 -19.68
C ILE A 510 -16.49 -27.13 -19.51
N LYS A 511 -16.49 -27.70 -18.32
CA LYS A 511 -17.16 -28.96 -18.01
C LYS A 511 -18.65 -28.92 -18.35
N LYS A 512 -19.36 -27.91 -17.82
CA LYS A 512 -20.81 -27.71 -18.06
C LYS A 512 -21.18 -27.67 -19.54
N TYR A 513 -20.43 -26.92 -20.33
CA TYR A 513 -20.73 -26.74 -21.74
C TYR A 513 -20.23 -27.93 -22.59
N SER A 514 -19.17 -28.63 -22.18
CA SER A 514 -18.74 -29.87 -22.86
C SER A 514 -19.72 -31.03 -22.64
N GLU A 515 -20.26 -31.20 -21.43
CA GLU A 515 -21.28 -32.22 -21.12
C GLU A 515 -22.58 -32.01 -21.89
N ASN A 516 -22.93 -30.77 -22.23
CA ASN A 516 -24.12 -30.42 -23.01
C ASN A 516 -23.89 -30.45 -24.54
N ASN A 517 -22.78 -31.03 -25.00
CA ASN A 517 -22.40 -31.05 -26.43
C ASN A 517 -22.45 -29.67 -27.11
N ALA A 518 -22.20 -28.61 -26.37
CA ALA A 518 -22.17 -27.27 -26.91
C ALA A 518 -20.90 -27.10 -27.77
N ALA A 519 -21.08 -27.29 -29.06
CA ALA A 519 -20.06 -26.90 -30.04
C ALA A 519 -19.97 -25.37 -30.11
N ASN A 520 -18.82 -24.85 -30.57
CA ASN A 520 -18.60 -23.45 -30.88
C ASN A 520 -18.62 -22.50 -29.64
N LEU A 521 -17.94 -22.89 -28.55
CA LEU A 521 -17.82 -22.10 -27.34
C LEU A 521 -16.62 -21.14 -27.41
N CYS A 522 -16.87 -19.84 -27.32
CA CYS A 522 -15.84 -18.81 -27.11
C CYS A 522 -15.92 -18.27 -25.71
N LEU A 523 -14.98 -18.65 -24.85
CA LEU A 523 -14.82 -18.12 -23.50
C LEU A 523 -13.85 -16.93 -23.55
N ILE A 524 -14.24 -15.81 -22.95
CA ILE A 524 -13.47 -14.58 -22.88
C ILE A 524 -13.24 -14.27 -21.39
N LEU A 525 -12.01 -14.12 -20.97
CA LEU A 525 -11.67 -13.63 -19.62
C LEU A 525 -11.78 -12.10 -19.60
N LEU A 526 -12.44 -11.57 -18.58
CA LEU A 526 -12.50 -10.13 -18.30
C LEU A 526 -11.84 -9.87 -16.97
N THR A 527 -10.81 -9.01 -16.95
CA THR A 527 -10.14 -8.61 -15.72
C THR A 527 -10.16 -7.10 -15.55
N THR A 528 -10.51 -6.65 -14.34
CA THR A 528 -10.46 -5.24 -13.94
C THR A 528 -9.19 -4.97 -13.16
N PHE A 529 -8.53 -3.85 -13.41
CA PHE A 529 -7.31 -3.47 -12.71
C PHE A 529 -7.20 -1.94 -12.58
N ASP A 530 -6.51 -1.49 -11.56
CA ASP A 530 -6.26 -0.06 -11.38
C ASP A 530 -5.35 0.50 -12.48
N VAL A 531 -5.77 1.60 -13.10
CA VAL A 531 -5.08 2.17 -14.26
C VAL A 531 -3.67 2.68 -13.96
N LYS A 532 -3.37 3.03 -12.70
CA LYS A 532 -2.07 3.59 -12.29
C LYS A 532 -1.12 2.49 -11.84
N SER A 533 -1.56 1.65 -10.88
CA SER A 533 -0.73 0.59 -10.31
C SER A 533 -0.62 -0.66 -11.19
N ARG A 534 -1.56 -0.86 -12.13
CA ARG A 534 -1.65 -2.07 -12.95
C ARG A 534 -1.89 -3.35 -12.14
N ILE A 535 -2.50 -3.21 -10.98
CA ILE A 535 -2.80 -4.30 -10.05
C ILE A 535 -4.30 -4.60 -10.08
N VAL A 536 -4.66 -5.88 -10.05
CA VAL A 536 -6.03 -6.36 -9.87
C VAL A 536 -6.43 -6.14 -8.41
N ALA A 537 -7.53 -5.42 -8.19
CA ALA A 537 -8.01 -5.07 -6.85
C ALA A 537 -8.19 -6.31 -5.96
N HIS A 538 -7.83 -6.19 -4.69
CA HIS A 538 -7.89 -7.22 -3.65
C HIS A 538 -6.99 -8.44 -3.85
N GLN A 539 -6.47 -8.69 -5.06
CA GLN A 539 -5.65 -9.88 -5.35
C GLN A 539 -4.15 -9.61 -5.23
N GLU A 540 -3.73 -8.34 -5.23
CA GLU A 540 -2.31 -7.93 -5.28
C GLU A 540 -1.53 -8.58 -6.44
N ILE A 541 -2.24 -8.84 -7.55
CA ILE A 541 -1.67 -9.49 -8.74
C ILE A 541 -1.55 -8.46 -9.86
N GLY A 542 -0.34 -8.32 -10.41
CA GLY A 542 -0.10 -7.47 -11.58
C GLY A 542 -0.76 -8.01 -12.86
N ILE A 543 -1.24 -7.10 -13.72
CA ILE A 543 -1.91 -7.43 -14.98
C ILE A 543 -1.04 -8.30 -15.91
N ASP A 544 0.29 -8.20 -15.83
CA ASP A 544 1.20 -9.05 -16.59
C ASP A 544 1.08 -10.53 -16.22
N THR A 545 0.87 -10.83 -14.94
CA THR A 545 0.62 -12.19 -14.44
C THR A 545 -0.69 -12.73 -15.02
N ILE A 546 -1.75 -11.93 -15.01
CA ILE A 546 -3.06 -12.29 -15.59
C ILE A 546 -2.93 -12.54 -17.10
N THR A 547 -2.20 -11.68 -17.78
CA THR A 547 -1.92 -11.83 -19.22
C THR A 547 -1.16 -13.12 -19.51
N ARG A 548 -0.17 -13.46 -18.68
CA ARG A 548 0.56 -14.73 -18.77
C ARG A 548 -0.34 -15.94 -18.52
N GLN A 549 -1.26 -15.87 -17.55
CA GLN A 549 -2.23 -16.93 -17.29
C GLN A 549 -3.13 -17.16 -18.51
N ALA A 550 -3.74 -16.11 -19.04
CA ALA A 550 -4.61 -16.16 -20.20
C ALA A 550 -3.88 -16.69 -21.44
N THR A 551 -2.63 -16.26 -21.68
CA THR A 551 -1.78 -16.73 -22.79
C THR A 551 -1.49 -18.22 -22.68
N HIS A 552 -1.13 -18.72 -21.49
CA HIS A 552 -0.87 -20.13 -21.28
C HIS A 552 -2.13 -21.00 -21.51
N LEU A 553 -3.27 -20.53 -21.00
CA LEU A 553 -4.57 -21.21 -21.20
C LEU A 553 -5.09 -21.08 -22.63
N ASN A 554 -4.52 -20.19 -23.42
CA ASN A 554 -4.99 -19.79 -24.74
C ASN A 554 -6.46 -19.34 -24.78
N ILE A 555 -6.86 -18.57 -23.75
CA ILE A 555 -8.19 -17.99 -23.62
C ILE A 555 -8.08 -16.48 -23.82
N PRO A 556 -8.89 -15.85 -24.71
CA PRO A 556 -8.89 -14.40 -24.90
C PRO A 556 -9.05 -13.64 -23.58
N LEU A 557 -8.30 -12.54 -23.41
CA LEU A 557 -8.32 -11.71 -22.22
C LEU A 557 -8.63 -10.25 -22.57
N LEU A 558 -9.74 -9.76 -22.03
CA LEU A 558 -10.12 -8.35 -22.06
C LEU A 558 -9.63 -7.67 -20.77
N GLY A 559 -8.77 -6.68 -20.91
CA GLY A 559 -8.34 -5.83 -19.81
C GLY A 559 -9.21 -4.59 -19.67
N VAL A 560 -9.69 -4.32 -18.47
CA VAL A 560 -10.59 -3.21 -18.14
C VAL A 560 -9.91 -2.32 -17.09
N PRO A 561 -9.20 -1.27 -17.51
CA PRO A 561 -8.56 -0.33 -16.58
C PRO A 561 -9.63 0.51 -15.86
N LEU A 562 -9.58 0.51 -14.53
CA LEU A 562 -10.45 1.31 -13.66
C LEU A 562 -9.76 2.62 -13.31
N HIS A 563 -10.45 3.74 -13.52
CA HIS A 563 -9.98 5.07 -13.17
C HIS A 563 -10.60 5.50 -11.84
N ARG A 564 -9.79 5.54 -10.78
CA ARG A 564 -10.25 6.07 -9.48
C ARG A 564 -10.62 7.55 -9.63
N GLY A 565 -11.76 7.94 -9.06
CA GLY A 565 -12.24 9.33 -9.11
C GLY A 565 -12.88 9.75 -10.44
N SER A 566 -13.09 8.86 -11.38
CA SER A 566 -13.93 9.08 -12.56
C SER A 566 -15.42 9.08 -12.18
N SER A 567 -16.24 9.88 -12.86
CA SER A 567 -17.71 9.82 -12.74
C SER A 567 -18.32 8.57 -13.34
N GLU A 568 -17.56 7.79 -14.09
CA GLU A 568 -17.97 6.53 -14.66
C GLU A 568 -18.12 5.48 -13.56
N THR A 569 -19.31 4.91 -13.45
CA THR A 569 -19.58 3.81 -12.51
C THR A 569 -18.89 2.52 -12.96
N TYR A 570 -18.72 1.59 -12.02
CA TYR A 570 -18.20 0.25 -12.36
C TYR A 570 -19.05 -0.43 -13.45
N VAL A 571 -20.37 -0.32 -13.35
CA VAL A 571 -21.31 -0.93 -14.31
C VAL A 571 -21.18 -0.29 -15.70
N GLU A 572 -21.08 1.03 -15.80
CA GLU A 572 -20.84 1.71 -17.08
C GLU A 572 -19.51 1.29 -17.69
N ARG A 573 -18.49 1.10 -16.87
CA ARG A 573 -17.17 0.66 -17.31
C ARG A 573 -17.20 -0.78 -17.84
N ILE A 574 -17.91 -1.68 -17.15
CA ILE A 574 -18.15 -3.05 -17.64
C ILE A 574 -18.98 -3.03 -18.91
N SER A 575 -20.04 -2.23 -18.97
CA SER A 575 -20.85 -2.04 -20.18
C SER A 575 -19.98 -1.66 -21.39
N SER A 576 -19.10 -0.66 -21.23
CA SER A 576 -18.16 -0.24 -22.27
C SER A 576 -17.18 -1.36 -22.67
N ALA A 577 -16.79 -2.20 -21.72
CA ALA A 577 -15.94 -3.35 -21.99
C ALA A 577 -16.66 -4.41 -22.83
N LEU A 578 -17.93 -4.67 -22.53
CA LEU A 578 -18.76 -5.63 -23.30
C LEU A 578 -19.06 -5.11 -24.71
N ASP A 579 -19.17 -3.79 -24.89
CA ASP A 579 -19.27 -3.19 -26.24
C ASP A 579 -18.00 -3.43 -27.07
N VAL A 580 -16.82 -3.45 -26.42
CA VAL A 580 -15.55 -3.83 -27.09
C VAL A 580 -15.58 -5.30 -27.52
N VAL A 581 -16.15 -6.20 -26.69
CA VAL A 581 -16.33 -7.62 -27.06
C VAL A 581 -17.26 -7.71 -28.27
N ALA A 582 -18.48 -7.15 -28.18
CA ALA A 582 -19.48 -7.21 -29.23
C ALA A 582 -18.92 -6.72 -30.57
N LYS A 583 -18.26 -5.55 -30.55
CA LYS A 583 -17.61 -4.99 -31.74
C LYS A 583 -16.50 -5.90 -32.29
N ARG A 584 -15.73 -6.56 -31.43
CA ARG A 584 -14.58 -7.39 -31.86
C ARG A 584 -15.03 -8.67 -32.54
N VAL A 585 -16.16 -9.25 -32.11
CA VAL A 585 -16.74 -10.47 -32.67
C VAL A 585 -17.94 -10.22 -33.60
N GLU A 586 -18.21 -8.96 -33.94
CA GLU A 586 -19.24 -8.50 -34.87
C GLU A 586 -20.68 -8.89 -34.50
N LEU A 587 -20.99 -8.88 -33.19
CA LEU A 587 -22.37 -8.92 -32.70
C LEU A 587 -23.09 -7.61 -32.97
N SER A 588 -24.38 -7.65 -33.13
CA SER A 588 -25.21 -6.45 -33.34
C SER A 588 -25.29 -5.59 -32.09
N ASP A 589 -25.31 -6.24 -30.91
CA ASP A 589 -25.31 -5.59 -29.60
C ASP A 589 -24.67 -6.53 -28.55
N LYS A 590 -24.22 -5.95 -27.44
CA LYS A 590 -23.63 -6.72 -26.32
C LYS A 590 -24.62 -7.67 -25.64
N THR A 591 -25.89 -7.46 -25.76
CA THR A 591 -26.93 -8.37 -25.21
C THR A 591 -26.97 -9.72 -25.89
N GLU A 592 -26.31 -9.88 -27.06
CA GLU A 592 -26.07 -11.17 -27.70
C GLU A 592 -24.97 -12.00 -27.03
N ILE A 593 -24.21 -11.44 -26.08
CA ILE A 593 -23.30 -12.20 -25.22
C ILE A 593 -24.18 -13.17 -24.40
N THR A 594 -23.84 -14.45 -24.45
CA THR A 594 -24.66 -15.52 -23.88
C THR A 594 -24.79 -15.40 -22.37
N SER A 595 -23.66 -15.19 -21.66
CA SER A 595 -23.68 -14.97 -20.20
C SER A 595 -22.41 -14.31 -19.66
N LEU A 596 -22.55 -13.69 -18.49
CA LEU A 596 -21.47 -13.22 -17.62
C LEU A 596 -21.28 -14.25 -16.51
N ILE A 597 -20.05 -14.69 -16.27
CA ILE A 597 -19.74 -15.78 -15.37
C ILE A 597 -18.87 -15.28 -14.22
N PHE A 598 -19.22 -15.70 -13.00
CA PHE A 598 -18.54 -15.29 -11.76
C PHE A 598 -18.11 -16.50 -10.94
N GLY A 599 -16.95 -16.37 -10.29
CA GLY A 599 -16.38 -17.39 -9.41
C GLY A 599 -16.83 -17.28 -7.95
N ASP A 600 -18.00 -16.66 -7.68
CA ASP A 600 -18.52 -16.48 -6.33
C ASP A 600 -18.97 -17.82 -5.72
N LEU A 601 -18.63 -18.08 -4.43
CA LEU A 601 -18.90 -19.36 -3.79
C LEU A 601 -20.20 -19.37 -2.98
N HIS A 602 -20.39 -18.41 -2.05
CA HIS A 602 -21.56 -18.41 -1.16
C HIS A 602 -21.91 -17.04 -0.55
N LEU A 603 -21.24 -15.95 -0.91
CA LEU A 603 -21.50 -14.63 -0.35
C LEU A 603 -22.78 -14.02 -0.98
N ASP A 604 -23.94 -14.25 -0.35
CA ASP A 604 -25.24 -13.82 -0.86
C ASP A 604 -25.29 -12.31 -1.17
N HIS A 605 -24.65 -11.45 -0.35
CA HIS A 605 -24.64 -10.00 -0.58
C HIS A 605 -23.89 -9.60 -1.87
N ILE A 606 -22.79 -10.30 -2.21
CA ILE A 606 -22.04 -10.06 -3.46
C ILE A 606 -22.90 -10.48 -4.66
N ARG A 607 -23.51 -11.66 -4.59
CA ARG A 607 -24.38 -12.17 -5.64
C ARG A 607 -25.58 -11.25 -5.86
N ASN A 608 -26.29 -10.86 -4.79
CA ASN A 608 -27.44 -9.96 -4.88
C ASN A 608 -27.07 -8.63 -5.54
N TRP A 609 -25.92 -8.06 -5.18
CA TRP A 609 -25.42 -6.86 -5.82
C TRP A 609 -25.17 -7.07 -7.34
N ARG A 610 -24.56 -8.22 -7.73
CA ARG A 610 -24.35 -8.52 -9.15
C ARG A 610 -25.69 -8.68 -9.89
N ASP A 611 -26.62 -9.44 -9.32
CA ASP A 611 -27.95 -9.66 -9.89
C ASP A 611 -28.70 -8.33 -10.05
N GLU A 612 -28.60 -7.41 -9.07
CA GLU A 612 -29.22 -6.09 -9.11
C GLU A 612 -28.52 -5.14 -10.10
N GLU A 613 -27.21 -5.02 -10.05
CA GLU A 613 -26.48 -4.00 -10.80
C GLU A 613 -26.06 -4.46 -12.20
N LEU A 614 -25.45 -5.64 -12.34
CA LEU A 614 -25.04 -6.16 -13.64
C LEU A 614 -26.20 -6.80 -14.40
N GLY A 615 -27.24 -7.28 -13.72
CA GLY A 615 -28.47 -7.74 -14.35
C GLY A 615 -29.17 -6.68 -15.21
N LYS A 616 -28.96 -5.37 -14.90
CA LYS A 616 -29.42 -4.23 -15.71
C LYS A 616 -28.86 -4.22 -17.14
N LEU A 617 -27.78 -4.94 -17.39
CA LEU A 617 -27.16 -5.06 -18.73
C LEU A 617 -27.92 -5.98 -19.67
N GLY A 618 -28.94 -6.72 -19.18
CA GLY A 618 -29.78 -7.59 -19.99
C GLY A 618 -29.09 -8.89 -20.45
N ILE A 619 -27.95 -9.26 -19.82
CA ILE A 619 -27.18 -10.46 -20.13
C ILE A 619 -27.35 -11.45 -18.97
N ALA A 620 -27.47 -12.74 -19.26
CA ALA A 620 -27.63 -13.77 -18.24
C ALA A 620 -26.38 -13.83 -17.30
N LEU A 621 -26.62 -14.01 -16.00
CA LEU A 621 -25.55 -14.16 -15.02
C LEU A 621 -25.45 -15.63 -14.58
N GLU A 622 -24.24 -16.17 -14.53
CA GLU A 622 -23.97 -17.55 -14.15
C GLU A 622 -22.96 -17.63 -13.01
N TYR A 623 -23.25 -18.52 -12.05
CA TYR A 623 -22.44 -18.75 -10.86
C TYR A 623 -22.11 -20.25 -10.73
N PRO A 624 -21.19 -20.79 -11.54
CA PRO A 624 -20.96 -22.25 -11.63
C PRO A 624 -20.42 -22.89 -10.34
N LEU A 625 -19.91 -22.09 -9.40
CA LEU A 625 -19.37 -22.56 -8.12
C LEU A 625 -20.33 -22.33 -6.93
N TRP A 626 -21.51 -21.77 -7.19
CA TRP A 626 -22.43 -21.34 -6.14
C TRP A 626 -22.87 -22.49 -5.23
N LYS A 627 -22.50 -22.38 -3.94
CA LYS A 627 -22.79 -23.36 -2.89
C LYS A 627 -22.25 -24.78 -3.17
N VAL A 628 -21.26 -24.90 -4.06
CA VAL A 628 -20.53 -26.16 -4.24
C VAL A 628 -19.69 -26.42 -2.98
N PRO A 629 -19.72 -27.65 -2.42
CA PRO A 629 -18.94 -27.96 -1.24
C PRO A 629 -17.43 -27.73 -1.43
N TYR A 630 -16.78 -27.16 -0.43
CA TYR A 630 -15.32 -26.89 -0.47
C TYR A 630 -14.48 -28.15 -0.73
N SER A 631 -14.93 -29.31 -0.25
CA SER A 631 -14.28 -30.58 -0.54
C SER A 631 -14.24 -30.92 -2.03
N GLU A 632 -15.31 -30.61 -2.77
CA GLU A 632 -15.37 -30.84 -4.21
C GLU A 632 -14.51 -29.84 -4.97
N LEU A 633 -14.58 -28.57 -4.58
CA LEU A 633 -13.76 -27.50 -5.15
C LEU A 633 -12.27 -27.77 -4.94
N PHE A 634 -11.86 -28.17 -3.73
CA PHE A 634 -10.49 -28.49 -3.44
C PHE A 634 -10.03 -29.76 -4.18
N ALA A 635 -10.86 -30.80 -4.25
CA ALA A 635 -10.56 -31.99 -5.04
C ALA A 635 -10.34 -31.67 -6.51
N ASP A 636 -11.08 -30.69 -7.08
CA ASP A 636 -10.86 -30.25 -8.46
C ASP A 636 -9.54 -29.47 -8.63
N LEU A 637 -9.17 -28.63 -7.68
CA LEU A 637 -7.83 -28.00 -7.65
C LEU A 637 -6.70 -29.05 -7.61
N GLN A 638 -6.84 -30.07 -6.77
CA GLN A 638 -5.87 -31.16 -6.67
C GLN A 638 -5.76 -31.94 -8.01
N ARG A 639 -6.90 -32.23 -8.68
CA ARG A 639 -6.89 -32.87 -10.00
C ARG A 639 -6.17 -32.05 -11.06
N SER A 640 -6.30 -30.72 -11.01
CA SER A 640 -5.61 -29.83 -11.94
C SER A 640 -4.10 -29.88 -11.79
N ALA A 641 -3.61 -30.21 -10.59
CA ALA A 641 -2.20 -30.24 -10.20
C ALA A 641 -1.44 -28.92 -10.46
N ILE A 642 -2.15 -27.80 -10.57
CA ILE A 642 -1.52 -26.49 -10.69
C ILE A 642 -0.92 -26.06 -9.35
N GLU A 643 0.15 -25.27 -9.41
CA GLU A 643 0.69 -24.58 -8.25
C GLU A 643 -0.16 -23.36 -7.92
N ILE A 644 -0.57 -23.23 -6.65
CA ILE A 644 -1.36 -22.11 -6.13
C ILE A 644 -0.64 -21.54 -4.92
N ASN A 645 -0.44 -20.23 -4.92
CA ASN A 645 0.20 -19.54 -3.81
C ASN A 645 -0.72 -18.43 -3.27
N VAL A 646 -0.55 -18.10 -2.00
CA VAL A 646 -1.17 -16.92 -1.40
C VAL A 646 -0.56 -15.66 -2.01
N SER A 647 -1.38 -14.77 -2.56
CA SER A 647 -0.93 -13.51 -3.17
C SER A 647 -1.04 -12.32 -2.21
N ALA A 648 -2.03 -12.36 -1.32
CA ALA A 648 -2.24 -11.36 -0.28
C ALA A 648 -2.83 -12.02 0.97
N SER A 649 -2.56 -11.47 2.14
CA SER A 649 -3.11 -11.94 3.42
C SER A 649 -3.43 -10.76 4.33
N THR A 650 -4.58 -10.85 5.01
CA THR A 650 -4.99 -9.92 6.09
C THR A 650 -4.86 -10.56 7.46
N LYS A 651 -4.37 -11.80 7.55
CA LYS A 651 -4.31 -12.60 8.79
C LYS A 651 -2.94 -13.24 8.95
N ASP A 652 -2.48 -13.31 10.19
CA ASP A 652 -1.14 -13.80 10.54
C ASP A 652 -0.96 -15.32 10.39
N PHE A 653 -2.06 -16.08 10.33
CA PHE A 653 -1.99 -17.53 10.19
C PHE A 653 -1.49 -18.00 8.82
N VAL A 654 -1.44 -17.12 7.83
CA VAL A 654 -1.01 -17.42 6.47
C VAL A 654 -0.12 -16.30 5.91
N LYS A 655 0.92 -16.67 5.16
CA LYS A 655 1.90 -15.72 4.60
C LYS A 655 1.78 -15.61 3.10
N CYS A 656 2.05 -14.39 2.56
CA CYS A 656 2.20 -14.20 1.11
C CYS A 656 3.31 -15.13 0.58
N GLY A 657 3.05 -15.74 -0.59
CA GLY A 657 3.94 -16.72 -1.21
C GLY A 657 3.78 -18.16 -0.70
N GLU A 658 3.07 -18.39 0.39
CA GLU A 658 2.79 -19.73 0.92
C GLU A 658 1.93 -20.55 -0.05
N ALA A 659 2.22 -21.85 -0.15
CA ALA A 659 1.45 -22.75 -1.01
C ALA A 659 0.04 -22.99 -0.44
N TYR A 660 -0.98 -22.84 -1.28
CA TYR A 660 -2.36 -23.17 -0.96
C TYR A 660 -2.56 -24.70 -1.09
N ASN A 661 -2.60 -25.38 0.04
CA ASN A 661 -2.67 -26.82 0.12
C ASN A 661 -3.53 -27.27 1.31
N GLU A 662 -3.68 -28.59 1.52
CA GLU A 662 -4.50 -29.16 2.58
C GLU A 662 -4.08 -28.70 3.99
N SER A 663 -2.77 -28.58 4.24
CA SER A 663 -2.23 -28.08 5.51
C SER A 663 -2.69 -26.64 5.81
N LEU A 664 -2.75 -25.78 4.79
CA LEU A 664 -3.28 -24.41 4.93
C LEU A 664 -4.78 -24.43 5.25
N LEU A 665 -5.56 -25.28 4.55
CA LEU A 665 -7.00 -25.41 4.80
C LEU A 665 -7.29 -25.89 6.22
N GLU A 666 -6.55 -26.89 6.69
CA GLU A 666 -6.69 -27.40 8.06
C GLU A 666 -6.32 -26.35 9.10
N ARG A 667 -5.25 -25.58 8.83
CA ARG A 667 -4.83 -24.49 9.71
C ARG A 667 -5.89 -23.39 9.77
N ALA A 668 -6.44 -22.96 8.64
CA ALA A 668 -7.53 -21.98 8.59
C ALA A 668 -8.74 -22.44 9.44
N ARG A 669 -9.19 -23.69 9.25
CA ARG A 669 -10.31 -24.26 10.02
C ARG A 669 -10.03 -24.28 11.53
N ARG A 670 -8.81 -24.67 11.93
CA ARG A 670 -8.40 -24.72 13.33
C ARG A 670 -8.39 -23.35 13.99
N GLU A 671 -8.00 -22.33 13.23
CA GLU A 671 -7.97 -20.92 13.68
C GLU A 671 -9.35 -20.22 13.56
N GLY A 672 -10.38 -20.93 13.07
CA GLY A 672 -11.74 -20.39 12.92
C GLY A 672 -11.96 -19.48 11.72
N TYR A 673 -11.06 -19.55 10.72
CA TYR A 673 -11.16 -18.77 9.49
C TYR A 673 -11.76 -19.57 8.33
N ASP A 674 -12.25 -18.86 7.32
CA ASP A 674 -12.73 -19.51 6.10
C ASP A 674 -11.56 -20.16 5.35
N ALA A 675 -11.70 -21.47 5.05
CA ALA A 675 -10.63 -22.24 4.42
C ALA A 675 -10.38 -21.87 2.96
N PHE A 676 -11.32 -21.15 2.34
CA PHE A 676 -11.18 -20.60 0.99
C PHE A 676 -10.87 -19.10 0.97
N GLY A 677 -10.82 -18.43 2.14
CA GLY A 677 -10.50 -17.00 2.25
C GLY A 677 -11.63 -16.08 1.79
N GLU A 678 -12.89 -16.56 1.80
CA GLU A 678 -14.03 -15.83 1.25
C GLU A 678 -14.37 -14.54 2.03
N ASN A 679 -14.02 -14.47 3.31
CA ASN A 679 -14.24 -13.26 4.11
C ASN A 679 -13.05 -12.28 4.04
N GLY A 680 -12.15 -12.46 3.04
CA GLY A 680 -10.99 -11.61 2.84
C GLY A 680 -9.79 -11.95 3.73
N GLU A 681 -9.73 -13.16 4.30
CA GLU A 681 -8.59 -13.60 5.12
C GLU A 681 -7.30 -13.66 4.30
N PHE A 682 -7.40 -14.16 3.08
CA PHE A 682 -6.29 -14.21 2.12
C PHE A 682 -6.80 -14.32 0.68
N HIS A 683 -5.94 -13.96 -0.26
CA HIS A 683 -6.15 -14.13 -1.68
C HIS A 683 -5.08 -15.03 -2.28
N THR A 684 -5.34 -15.57 -3.46
CA THR A 684 -4.45 -16.55 -4.10
C THR A 684 -4.13 -16.19 -5.55
N VAL A 685 -2.99 -16.65 -6.02
CA VAL A 685 -2.58 -16.61 -7.43
C VAL A 685 -2.35 -18.03 -7.94
N VAL A 686 -2.93 -18.36 -9.11
CA VAL A 686 -2.75 -19.66 -9.74
C VAL A 686 -1.60 -19.60 -10.77
N LYS A 687 -0.68 -20.55 -10.70
CA LYS A 687 0.42 -20.68 -11.67
C LYS A 687 0.04 -21.71 -12.73
N VAL A 688 -0.91 -21.37 -13.59
CA VAL A 688 -1.43 -22.28 -14.62
C VAL A 688 -0.35 -22.88 -15.52
N TRP A 689 0.78 -22.19 -15.68
CA TRP A 689 1.95 -22.65 -16.45
C TRP A 689 2.79 -23.73 -15.75
N SER A 690 2.43 -24.16 -14.54
CA SER A 690 3.11 -25.25 -13.84
C SER A 690 2.74 -26.63 -14.42
N VAL A 691 1.69 -26.70 -15.23
CA VAL A 691 1.23 -27.92 -15.90
C VAL A 691 0.86 -27.63 -17.37
N PRO A 692 0.72 -28.65 -18.24
CA PRO A 692 0.18 -28.46 -19.58
C PRO A 692 -1.24 -27.86 -19.55
N ARG A 693 -1.57 -27.05 -20.54
CA ARG A 693 -2.84 -26.32 -20.67
C ARG A 693 -4.07 -27.25 -20.56
N GLU A 694 -4.02 -28.38 -21.22
CA GLU A 694 -5.12 -29.37 -21.25
C GLU A 694 -5.42 -29.87 -19.84
N ARG A 695 -4.39 -30.16 -19.06
CA ARG A 695 -4.53 -30.57 -17.66
C ARG A 695 -5.04 -29.44 -16.78
N ALA A 696 -4.52 -28.21 -16.94
CA ALA A 696 -5.03 -27.07 -16.23
C ALA A 696 -6.54 -26.89 -16.43
N LEU A 697 -6.99 -27.05 -17.66
CA LEU A 697 -8.42 -26.87 -18.04
C LEU A 697 -9.30 -28.12 -17.77
N GLY A 698 -8.72 -29.26 -17.40
CA GLY A 698 -9.47 -30.51 -17.18
C GLY A 698 -9.97 -31.18 -18.44
N LEU A 699 -9.20 -31.08 -19.52
CA LEU A 699 -9.52 -31.63 -20.86
C LEU A 699 -8.88 -33.00 -21.13
N ASN A 700 -8.30 -33.65 -20.12
CA ASN A 700 -7.67 -34.96 -20.24
C ASN A 700 -8.66 -36.10 -20.03
#